data_f97df18e866a65c2ed5c747fa0f82907
#
_entry.id   f97df18e866a65c2ed5c747fa0f82907
#
_cell.length_a   1.000
_cell.length_b   1.000
_cell.length_c   1.000
_cell.angle_alpha   90.00
_cell.angle_beta   90.00
_cell.angle_gamma   90.00
#
_symmetry.space_group_name_H-M   'P 1'
#
loop_
_entity.id
_entity.type
_entity.pdbx_description
1 polymer ?
#
loop_
_entity_poly.entity_id
_entity_poly.type
_entity_poly.pdbx_seq_one_letter_code
_entity_poly.pdbx_strand_id
1 'polypeptide(L)'
;MDGITLVISPLISLMKDQVSNLNQVGILAAYINSSLTAAQYYKVLDLARAGRYPIIYVAPERLMSEDFLRFALSSQVKISMVAVDEAHCVSQWGQDFRPSYLKIVDFINQLPERPVVSAFTATATAEVRDDIIDILMLRNPQVMTTGFNRPNLYFGVQSPKDKYATMVNYLERHKGESGIIYCLTRKVVEEVCGQLIREGFSVTRYHAGLSDSERRHNQEDFIYDRAQIMVATNAFGMGIDKSNVRFVVHYNMPKNMESYYQEAGRAGRDGEPSECILLYGGQDVVTNQFFIDHNQDNEALDPVTREIVMERDRERLRKMTFYCFTNECLRDYILRYFGEYGSNYCGNCSNCLSQFETVDVTDISRILIGCVESSRQRYGTNVMIDTVHGANTAKIRNYRMDENPHYGELAKVPAYKLRQVMNHLMLNGYLAVTNDEYAIVKLTGKSKGILEEGEQVAMKMAREAEHPAKASGASAGKGRKGRKGLAAGLSGPGGAEFTEADETLFEKLRAVRTEIAKEEKVPPYMVFSDKTLTHMCIVKPVTKGEMLNVSGVGEFKYEKYGERFLACVQAEMNDSPAEMSFEGDDLYFTSDSDEFDDWSLETALTAWEYGSRENDRQENGRQENGILGNGSQGNDSREDERTREAPAELNTDRKKKTGKGKTDFVMTARVRYSEQSSLSDFVSQINSLRDEDTMKRLTIKSVEQKLMEDGNFEEYYVNGIPRKRLTDKGREFGIEAEKRLSEKGNEYEVFFYGERAQRGIVEWLWEKI
;
A
#
# COMPACT_ATOMS: atom_id res chain seq x y z
N MET A 1 20.51 17.36 -16.50
CA MET A 1 19.72 17.33 -17.75
C MET A 1 19.39 18.76 -18.11
N ASP A 2 19.58 19.14 -19.37
CA ASP A 2 19.16 20.48 -19.82
C ASP A 2 17.68 20.47 -20.07
N GLY A 3 16.93 21.30 -19.37
CA GLY A 3 15.47 21.42 -19.48
C GLY A 3 14.77 21.30 -18.13
N ILE A 4 13.45 21.19 -18.19
CA ILE A 4 12.57 21.13 -17.02
C ILE A 4 12.25 19.67 -16.69
N THR A 5 12.36 19.29 -15.41
CA THR A 5 11.79 18.07 -14.86
C THR A 5 10.39 18.38 -14.35
N LEU A 6 9.36 17.73 -14.90
CA LEU A 6 8.01 17.76 -14.36
C LEU A 6 7.83 16.63 -13.37
N VAL A 7 7.44 16.93 -12.14
CA VAL A 7 7.06 15.95 -11.13
C VAL A 7 5.54 15.96 -11.01
N ILE A 8 4.90 14.88 -11.43
CA ILE A 8 3.45 14.73 -11.35
C ILE A 8 3.11 14.12 -10.02
N SER A 9 2.40 14.85 -9.17
CA SER A 9 2.06 14.42 -7.83
C SER A 9 0.57 14.64 -7.54
N PRO A 10 -0.10 13.76 -6.77
CA PRO A 10 -1.55 13.82 -6.60
C PRO A 10 -2.00 14.79 -5.51
N LEU A 11 -1.06 15.37 -4.74
CA LEU A 11 -1.38 16.10 -3.53
C LEU A 11 -0.77 17.48 -3.45
N ILE A 12 -1.64 18.47 -3.24
CA ILE A 12 -1.28 19.89 -3.12
C ILE A 12 -0.34 20.15 -1.93
N SER A 13 -0.60 19.53 -0.78
CA SER A 13 0.23 19.68 0.43
C SER A 13 1.64 19.14 0.22
N LEU A 14 1.76 17.94 -0.35
CA LEU A 14 3.04 17.30 -0.64
C LEU A 14 3.89 18.14 -1.60
N MET A 15 3.28 18.62 -2.69
CA MET A 15 3.98 19.49 -3.65
C MET A 15 4.57 20.73 -2.95
N LYS A 16 3.79 21.35 -2.07
CA LYS A 16 4.22 22.55 -1.35
C LYS A 16 5.39 22.27 -0.43
N ASP A 17 5.33 21.19 0.32
CA ASP A 17 6.37 20.81 1.28
C ASP A 17 7.66 20.41 0.55
N GLN A 18 7.58 19.63 -0.52
CA GLN A 18 8.73 19.24 -1.34
C GLN A 18 9.38 20.45 -2.03
N VAL A 19 8.58 21.34 -2.61
CA VAL A 19 9.09 22.59 -3.23
C VAL A 19 9.74 23.49 -2.19
N SER A 20 9.16 23.59 -0.98
CA SER A 20 9.76 24.36 0.11
C SER A 20 11.14 23.81 0.51
N ASN A 21 11.24 22.49 0.66
CA ASN A 21 12.48 21.81 1.02
C ASN A 21 13.56 21.99 -0.07
N LEU A 22 13.20 21.84 -1.35
CA LEU A 22 14.13 22.08 -2.46
C LEU A 22 14.65 23.50 -2.48
N ASN A 23 13.76 24.50 -2.31
CA ASN A 23 14.14 25.89 -2.28
C ASN A 23 15.07 26.21 -1.08
N GLN A 24 14.88 25.56 0.08
CA GLN A 24 15.77 25.74 1.25
C GLN A 24 17.18 25.22 1.02
N VAL A 25 17.35 24.16 0.22
CA VAL A 25 18.68 23.66 -0.17
C VAL A 25 19.22 24.32 -1.43
N GLY A 26 18.58 25.41 -1.90
CA GLY A 26 19.06 26.21 -3.03
C GLY A 26 18.65 25.68 -4.41
N ILE A 27 17.82 24.64 -4.50
CA ILE A 27 17.27 24.13 -5.76
C ILE A 27 15.96 24.85 -6.04
N LEU A 28 15.95 25.73 -7.05
CA LEU A 28 14.76 26.49 -7.38
C LEU A 28 13.68 25.58 -7.97
N ALA A 29 12.57 25.44 -7.26
CA ALA A 29 11.42 24.65 -7.69
C ALA A 29 10.12 25.45 -7.55
N ALA A 30 9.12 25.09 -8.32
CA ALA A 30 7.76 25.64 -8.25
C ALA A 30 6.71 24.53 -8.30
N TYR A 31 5.47 24.86 -7.96
CA TYR A 31 4.34 23.95 -8.11
C TYR A 31 3.19 24.60 -8.88
N ILE A 32 2.42 23.77 -9.59
CA ILE A 32 1.24 24.16 -10.38
C ILE A 32 0.07 23.26 -9.98
N ASN A 33 -0.88 23.81 -9.22
CA ASN A 33 -2.06 23.09 -8.76
C ASN A 33 -3.26 24.05 -8.63
N SER A 34 -4.38 23.58 -8.06
CA SER A 34 -5.62 24.37 -7.94
C SER A 34 -5.57 25.46 -6.86
N SER A 35 -4.56 25.47 -5.98
CA SER A 35 -4.45 26.48 -4.92
C SER A 35 -3.87 27.82 -5.41
N LEU A 36 -3.31 27.86 -6.62
CA LEU A 36 -2.74 29.08 -7.20
C LEU A 36 -3.84 29.98 -7.76
N THR A 37 -3.73 31.29 -7.50
CA THR A 37 -4.49 32.29 -8.23
C THR A 37 -4.03 32.35 -9.70
N ALA A 38 -4.88 32.88 -10.60
CA ALA A 38 -4.51 33.00 -12.00
C ALA A 38 -3.21 33.80 -12.20
N ALA A 39 -3.03 34.91 -11.47
CA ALA A 39 -1.82 35.70 -11.53
C ALA A 39 -0.56 34.93 -11.10
N GLN A 40 -0.65 34.16 -10.04
CA GLN A 40 0.43 33.29 -9.57
C GLN A 40 0.76 32.18 -10.59
N TYR A 41 -0.27 31.58 -11.16
CA TYR A 41 -0.14 30.53 -12.17
C TYR A 41 0.65 31.01 -13.40
N TYR A 42 0.23 32.12 -14.01
CA TYR A 42 0.92 32.69 -15.18
C TYR A 42 2.35 33.17 -14.84
N LYS A 43 2.55 33.75 -13.67
CA LYS A 43 3.90 34.14 -13.21
C LYS A 43 4.84 32.93 -13.11
N VAL A 44 4.36 31.78 -12.61
CA VAL A 44 5.16 30.52 -12.55
C VAL A 44 5.51 30.08 -13.97
N LEU A 45 4.56 30.08 -14.92
CA LEU A 45 4.82 29.68 -16.30
C LEU A 45 5.83 30.62 -16.99
N ASP A 46 5.76 31.90 -16.76
CA ASP A 46 6.69 32.87 -17.36
C ASP A 46 8.11 32.72 -16.81
N LEU A 47 8.25 32.54 -15.51
CA LEU A 47 9.55 32.25 -14.89
C LEU A 47 10.12 30.90 -15.33
N ALA A 48 9.26 29.89 -15.56
CA ALA A 48 9.66 28.61 -16.09
C ALA A 48 10.17 28.71 -17.54
N ARG A 49 9.50 29.50 -18.41
CA ARG A 49 9.98 29.80 -19.75
C ARG A 49 11.35 30.50 -19.74
N ALA A 50 11.57 31.36 -18.74
CA ALA A 50 12.86 32.04 -18.53
C ALA A 50 13.95 31.10 -17.93
N GLY A 51 13.69 29.78 -17.78
CA GLY A 51 14.64 28.80 -17.26
C GLY A 51 14.90 28.91 -15.75
N ARG A 52 14.04 29.63 -15.00
CA ARG A 52 14.23 29.84 -13.56
C ARG A 52 14.04 28.54 -12.72
N TYR A 53 13.15 27.65 -13.16
CA TYR A 53 12.76 26.46 -12.41
C TYR A 53 13.20 25.17 -13.15
N PRO A 54 14.26 24.49 -12.70
CA PRO A 54 14.64 23.18 -13.23
C PRO A 54 13.65 22.09 -12.84
N ILE A 55 12.88 22.27 -11.77
CA ILE A 55 11.89 21.30 -11.27
C ILE A 55 10.55 22.00 -11.08
N ILE A 56 9.49 21.40 -11.63
CA ILE A 56 8.11 21.90 -11.49
C ILE A 56 7.21 20.73 -11.08
N TYR A 57 6.55 20.87 -9.93
CA TYR A 57 5.51 19.94 -9.48
C TYR A 57 4.17 20.30 -10.12
N VAL A 58 3.48 19.33 -10.69
CA VAL A 58 2.22 19.57 -11.42
C VAL A 58 1.15 18.58 -10.93
N ALA A 59 -0.05 19.10 -10.64
CA ALA A 59 -1.21 18.25 -10.40
C ALA A 59 -1.66 17.60 -11.73
N PRO A 60 -1.99 16.28 -11.73
CA PRO A 60 -2.33 15.56 -12.97
C PRO A 60 -3.51 16.18 -13.72
N GLU A 61 -4.46 16.82 -13.03
CA GLU A 61 -5.61 17.52 -13.62
C GLU A 61 -5.21 18.74 -14.46
N ARG A 62 -4.02 19.31 -14.21
CA ARG A 62 -3.51 20.48 -14.92
C ARG A 62 -2.81 20.16 -16.23
N LEU A 63 -2.35 18.92 -16.42
CA LEU A 63 -1.55 18.50 -17.58
C LEU A 63 -2.25 18.78 -18.91
N MET A 64 -3.55 18.52 -18.98
CA MET A 64 -4.36 18.68 -20.19
C MET A 64 -5.08 20.02 -20.29
N SER A 65 -4.80 20.96 -19.37
CA SER A 65 -5.35 22.30 -19.49
C SER A 65 -4.70 23.05 -20.68
N GLU A 66 -5.50 23.83 -21.42
CA GLU A 66 -5.05 24.51 -22.64
C GLU A 66 -3.83 25.39 -22.41
N ASP A 67 -3.81 26.15 -21.31
CA ASP A 67 -2.70 27.03 -20.96
C ASP A 67 -1.42 26.27 -20.65
N PHE A 68 -1.52 25.14 -19.94
CA PHE A 68 -0.37 24.30 -19.63
C PHE A 68 0.18 23.58 -20.86
N LEU A 69 -0.70 23.07 -21.73
CA LEU A 69 -0.30 22.49 -23.00
C LEU A 69 0.40 23.53 -23.89
N ARG A 70 -0.14 24.75 -23.98
CA ARG A 70 0.49 25.86 -24.73
C ARG A 70 1.88 26.20 -24.18
N PHE A 71 2.06 26.11 -22.88
CA PHE A 71 3.38 26.26 -22.23
C PHE A 71 4.30 25.09 -22.60
N ALA A 72 3.86 23.87 -22.39
CA ALA A 72 4.68 22.67 -22.56
C ALA A 72 5.11 22.41 -24.02
N LEU A 73 4.27 22.83 -24.99
CA LEU A 73 4.52 22.70 -26.43
C LEU A 73 5.28 23.90 -27.02
N SER A 74 5.59 24.92 -26.22
CA SER A 74 6.35 26.07 -26.68
C SER A 74 7.78 25.69 -27.06
N SER A 75 8.29 26.19 -28.17
CA SER A 75 9.68 26.00 -28.60
C SER A 75 10.74 26.53 -27.62
N GLN A 76 10.32 27.36 -26.65
CA GLN A 76 11.17 27.88 -25.58
C GLN A 76 11.26 26.97 -24.37
N VAL A 77 10.47 25.89 -24.33
CA VAL A 77 10.38 24.97 -23.20
C VAL A 77 10.82 23.59 -23.64
N LYS A 78 11.82 23.05 -22.97
CA LYS A 78 12.23 21.66 -23.13
C LYS A 78 11.88 20.90 -21.85
N ILE A 79 11.00 19.90 -21.96
CA ILE A 79 10.71 18.97 -20.88
C ILE A 79 11.63 17.78 -21.07
N SER A 80 12.62 17.64 -20.19
CA SER A 80 13.65 16.60 -20.28
C SER A 80 13.27 15.33 -19.51
N MET A 81 12.44 15.48 -18.46
CA MET A 81 12.01 14.37 -17.62
C MET A 81 10.59 14.57 -17.12
N VAL A 82 9.83 13.47 -17.04
CA VAL A 82 8.56 13.39 -16.34
C VAL A 82 8.70 12.33 -15.25
N ALA A 83 8.64 12.77 -13.99
CA ALA A 83 8.65 11.90 -12.83
C ALA A 83 7.21 11.76 -12.31
N VAL A 84 6.70 10.55 -12.27
CA VAL A 84 5.34 10.25 -11.78
C VAL A 84 5.46 9.77 -10.34
N ASP A 85 5.03 10.62 -9.42
CA ASP A 85 4.96 10.31 -7.98
C ASP A 85 3.65 9.58 -7.67
N GLU A 86 3.67 8.70 -6.65
CA GLU A 86 2.55 7.83 -6.30
C GLU A 86 1.96 7.10 -7.54
N ALA A 87 2.86 6.55 -8.36
CA ALA A 87 2.50 5.99 -9.66
C ALA A 87 1.46 4.85 -9.58
N HIS A 88 1.25 4.24 -8.40
CA HIS A 88 0.17 3.28 -8.18
C HIS A 88 -1.23 3.85 -8.46
N CYS A 89 -1.36 5.19 -8.45
CA CYS A 89 -2.62 5.87 -8.81
C CYS A 89 -3.03 5.67 -10.28
N VAL A 90 -2.12 5.25 -11.16
CA VAL A 90 -2.44 4.98 -12.57
C VAL A 90 -3.18 3.66 -12.75
N SER A 91 -2.94 2.69 -11.86
CA SER A 91 -3.47 1.35 -11.93
C SER A 91 -4.86 1.26 -11.31
N GLN A 92 -5.82 0.67 -12.02
CA GLN A 92 -7.13 0.31 -11.45
C GLN A 92 -6.99 -0.77 -10.35
N TRP A 93 -5.85 -1.42 -10.31
CA TRP A 93 -5.46 -2.39 -9.29
C TRP A 93 -4.74 -1.73 -8.11
N GLY A 94 -4.43 -0.43 -8.19
CA GLY A 94 -3.85 0.36 -7.11
C GLY A 94 -4.87 0.65 -6.00
N GLN A 95 -4.39 1.00 -4.83
CA GLN A 95 -5.23 1.32 -3.66
C GLN A 95 -5.96 2.67 -3.75
N ASP A 96 -5.48 3.57 -4.60
CA ASP A 96 -5.97 4.95 -4.79
C ASP A 96 -5.97 5.31 -6.27
N PHE A 97 -6.77 4.56 -7.05
CA PHE A 97 -6.89 4.80 -8.49
C PHE A 97 -7.45 6.19 -8.77
N ARG A 98 -6.77 6.93 -9.66
CA ARG A 98 -7.17 8.27 -10.09
C ARG A 98 -7.25 8.38 -11.60
N PRO A 99 -8.44 8.55 -12.17
CA PRO A 99 -8.60 8.68 -13.62
C PRO A 99 -7.75 9.78 -14.27
N SER A 100 -7.43 10.86 -13.51
CA SER A 100 -6.55 11.94 -13.99
C SER A 100 -5.13 11.46 -14.32
N TYR A 101 -4.65 10.39 -13.69
CA TYR A 101 -3.33 9.80 -13.98
C TYR A 101 -3.25 9.14 -15.35
N LEU A 102 -4.35 8.65 -15.90
CA LEU A 102 -4.39 8.09 -17.26
C LEU A 102 -4.05 9.15 -18.32
N LYS A 103 -4.31 10.42 -18.04
CA LYS A 103 -3.99 11.55 -18.94
C LYS A 103 -2.49 11.86 -19.03
N ILE A 104 -1.66 11.27 -18.16
CA ILE A 104 -0.20 11.49 -18.18
C ILE A 104 0.38 10.98 -19.50
N VAL A 105 -0.06 9.83 -19.99
CA VAL A 105 0.41 9.28 -21.25
C VAL A 105 -0.02 10.14 -22.43
N ASP A 106 -1.26 10.62 -22.44
CA ASP A 106 -1.77 11.50 -23.48
C ASP A 106 -0.96 12.80 -23.52
N PHE A 107 -0.59 13.35 -22.37
CA PHE A 107 0.28 14.51 -22.28
C PHE A 107 1.68 14.22 -22.84
N ILE A 108 2.32 13.11 -22.42
CA ILE A 108 3.67 12.73 -22.88
C ILE A 108 3.68 12.54 -24.41
N ASN A 109 2.62 11.96 -24.98
CA ASN A 109 2.53 11.71 -26.42
C ASN A 109 2.32 12.98 -27.26
N GLN A 110 1.90 14.08 -26.64
CA GLN A 110 1.78 15.39 -27.33
C GLN A 110 3.09 16.17 -27.33
N LEU A 111 4.06 15.84 -26.48
CA LEU A 111 5.33 16.54 -26.43
C LEU A 111 6.14 16.32 -27.72
N PRO A 112 6.86 17.37 -28.23
CA PRO A 112 7.67 17.30 -29.45
C PRO A 112 8.74 16.20 -29.38
N GLU A 113 9.34 16.01 -28.21
CA GLU A 113 10.30 14.96 -27.92
C GLU A 113 9.82 14.20 -26.67
N ARG A 114 9.87 12.86 -26.71
CA ARG A 114 9.50 12.07 -25.54
C ARG A 114 10.57 12.25 -24.43
N PRO A 115 10.20 12.74 -23.26
CA PRO A 115 11.14 12.89 -22.14
C PRO A 115 11.51 11.53 -21.55
N VAL A 116 12.53 11.50 -20.68
CA VAL A 116 12.76 10.38 -19.77
C VAL A 116 11.55 10.30 -18.83
N VAL A 117 10.97 9.11 -18.70
CA VAL A 117 9.83 8.87 -17.80
C VAL A 117 10.29 7.99 -16.66
N SER A 118 10.05 8.44 -15.44
CA SER A 118 10.27 7.66 -14.22
C SER A 118 8.98 7.59 -13.39
N ALA A 119 8.77 6.48 -12.72
CA ALA A 119 7.61 6.22 -11.88
C ALA A 119 8.06 5.79 -10.48
N PHE A 120 7.51 6.40 -9.45
CA PHE A 120 7.84 6.15 -8.06
C PHE A 120 6.59 5.80 -7.28
N THR A 121 6.68 4.78 -6.44
CA THR A 121 5.62 4.41 -5.52
C THR A 121 6.19 3.67 -4.31
N ALA A 122 5.59 3.88 -3.14
CA ALA A 122 5.97 3.18 -1.92
C ALA A 122 5.24 1.83 -1.74
N THR A 123 4.14 1.60 -2.46
CA THR A 123 3.22 0.48 -2.20
C THR A 123 2.71 -0.11 -3.52
N ALA A 124 3.53 -0.89 -4.20
CA ALA A 124 3.13 -1.61 -5.40
C ALA A 124 3.33 -3.11 -5.23
N THR A 125 2.26 -3.88 -5.42
CA THR A 125 2.36 -5.33 -5.66
C THR A 125 2.95 -5.58 -7.05
N ALA A 126 3.34 -6.83 -7.35
CA ALA A 126 3.84 -7.18 -8.68
C ALA A 126 2.84 -6.81 -9.79
N GLU A 127 1.54 -7.08 -9.58
CA GLU A 127 0.48 -6.69 -10.54
C GLU A 127 0.44 -5.18 -10.78
N VAL A 128 0.44 -4.38 -9.71
CA VAL A 128 0.41 -2.91 -9.82
C VAL A 128 1.67 -2.38 -10.50
N ARG A 129 2.83 -2.98 -10.25
CA ARG A 129 4.09 -2.61 -10.90
C ARG A 129 4.02 -2.85 -12.41
N ASP A 130 3.53 -4.02 -12.82
CA ASP A 130 3.43 -4.39 -14.23
C ASP A 130 2.41 -3.47 -14.95
N ASP A 131 1.29 -3.15 -14.32
CA ASP A 131 0.34 -2.15 -14.80
C ASP A 131 0.96 -0.75 -14.97
N ILE A 132 1.78 -0.30 -13.99
CA ILE A 132 2.47 1.00 -14.10
C ILE A 132 3.35 1.02 -15.34
N ILE A 133 4.09 -0.06 -15.61
CA ILE A 133 4.96 -0.16 -16.79
C ILE A 133 4.13 -0.07 -18.07
N ASP A 134 3.05 -0.82 -18.15
CA ASP A 134 2.21 -0.93 -19.35
C ASP A 134 1.42 0.37 -19.57
N ILE A 135 0.70 0.87 -18.57
CA ILE A 135 -0.16 2.05 -18.70
C ILE A 135 0.66 3.31 -18.97
N LEU A 136 1.80 3.51 -18.29
CA LEU A 136 2.70 4.64 -18.56
C LEU A 136 3.55 4.43 -19.82
N MET A 137 3.41 3.29 -20.50
CA MET A 137 4.15 2.94 -21.71
C MET A 137 5.66 3.12 -21.51
N LEU A 138 6.21 2.65 -20.39
CA LEU A 138 7.63 2.78 -20.07
C LEU A 138 8.46 1.95 -21.07
N ARG A 139 9.52 2.56 -21.63
CA ARG A 139 10.35 1.94 -22.66
C ARG A 139 11.62 1.37 -22.03
N ASN A 140 11.79 0.06 -22.04
CA ASN A 140 12.95 -0.64 -21.43
C ASN A 140 13.21 -0.13 -20.00
N PRO A 141 12.21 -0.17 -19.10
CA PRO A 141 12.36 0.40 -17.77
C PRO A 141 13.38 -0.39 -16.95
N GLN A 142 14.22 0.33 -16.22
CA GLN A 142 14.99 -0.24 -15.14
C GLN A 142 14.08 -0.27 -13.89
N VAL A 143 13.76 -1.46 -13.42
CA VAL A 143 12.91 -1.65 -12.23
C VAL A 143 13.80 -1.86 -11.01
N MET A 144 13.66 -0.97 -10.02
CA MET A 144 14.39 -1.05 -8.76
C MET A 144 13.38 -1.21 -7.61
N THR A 145 13.57 -2.21 -6.78
CA THR A 145 12.78 -2.44 -5.56
C THR A 145 13.71 -2.43 -4.35
N THR A 146 13.51 -1.48 -3.43
CA THR A 146 14.36 -1.31 -2.24
C THR A 146 13.94 -2.18 -1.05
N GLY A 147 12.87 -2.96 -1.20
CA GLY A 147 12.32 -3.83 -0.17
C GLY A 147 11.32 -3.14 0.78
N PHE A 148 10.45 -3.96 1.39
CA PHE A 148 9.41 -3.51 2.32
C PHE A 148 9.78 -3.77 3.78
N ASN A 149 10.96 -4.34 4.06
CA ASN A 149 11.36 -4.64 5.42
C ASN A 149 11.81 -3.38 6.18
N ARG A 150 11.14 -3.09 7.29
CA ARG A 150 11.45 -2.00 8.21
C ARG A 150 11.79 -2.59 9.59
N PRO A 151 13.05 -3.00 9.84
CA PRO A 151 13.43 -3.73 11.06
C PRO A 151 13.22 -2.93 12.35
N ASN A 152 13.29 -1.61 12.28
CA ASN A 152 13.08 -0.70 13.40
C ASN A 152 11.62 -0.57 13.85
N LEU A 153 10.64 -1.04 13.08
CA LEU A 153 9.22 -0.95 13.44
C LEU A 153 8.77 -2.20 14.21
N TYR A 154 8.21 -2.02 15.36
CA TYR A 154 7.44 -3.05 16.05
C TYR A 154 6.01 -3.07 15.53
N PHE A 155 5.47 -4.25 15.21
CA PHE A 155 4.08 -4.41 14.81
C PHE A 155 3.29 -5.16 15.88
N GLY A 156 2.21 -4.54 16.37
CA GLY A 156 1.32 -5.13 17.37
C GLY A 156 -0.14 -5.07 16.96
N VAL A 157 -0.86 -6.18 17.10
CA VAL A 157 -2.32 -6.24 16.92
C VAL A 157 -2.96 -6.63 18.25
N GLN A 158 -3.97 -5.88 18.66
CA GLN A 158 -4.72 -6.09 19.88
C GLN A 158 -6.22 -6.02 19.62
N SER A 159 -7.00 -6.84 20.30
CA SER A 159 -8.48 -6.84 20.24
C SER A 159 -9.07 -6.53 21.62
N PRO A 160 -8.93 -5.30 22.11
CA PRO A 160 -9.36 -4.93 23.45
C PRO A 160 -10.89 -4.82 23.53
N LYS A 161 -11.45 -5.03 24.73
CA LYS A 161 -12.85 -4.74 25.02
C LYS A 161 -13.15 -3.23 24.99
N ASP A 162 -12.20 -2.44 25.48
CA ASP A 162 -12.23 -0.99 25.49
C ASP A 162 -10.99 -0.46 24.76
N LYS A 163 -11.19 0.02 23.53
CA LYS A 163 -10.15 0.56 22.68
C LYS A 163 -9.58 1.86 23.26
N TYR A 164 -10.46 2.73 23.79
CA TYR A 164 -10.05 4.03 24.30
C TYR A 164 -9.16 3.89 25.53
N ALA A 165 -9.59 3.14 26.52
CA ALA A 165 -8.79 2.90 27.71
C ALA A 165 -7.44 2.22 27.39
N THR A 166 -7.43 1.30 26.43
CA THR A 166 -6.19 0.64 25.99
C THR A 166 -5.22 1.62 25.33
N MET A 167 -5.74 2.50 24.48
CA MET A 167 -4.96 3.55 23.83
C MET A 167 -4.41 4.55 24.84
N VAL A 168 -5.21 5.03 25.79
CA VAL A 168 -4.76 5.96 26.83
C VAL A 168 -3.65 5.34 27.69
N ASN A 169 -3.81 4.09 28.13
CA ASN A 169 -2.77 3.37 28.84
C ASN A 169 -1.47 3.21 28.03
N TYR A 170 -1.58 3.12 26.72
CA TYR A 170 -0.43 3.12 25.82
C TYR A 170 0.23 4.50 25.79
N LEU A 171 -0.53 5.57 25.55
CA LEU A 171 -0.04 6.96 25.49
C LEU A 171 0.62 7.43 26.78
N GLU A 172 0.10 7.01 27.96
CA GLU A 172 0.69 7.30 29.24
C GLU A 172 2.12 6.77 29.40
N ARG A 173 2.44 5.65 28.75
CA ARG A 173 3.78 5.07 28.73
C ARG A 173 4.71 5.76 27.74
N HIS A 174 4.15 6.45 26.73
CA HIS A 174 4.85 7.15 25.65
C HIS A 174 4.72 8.68 25.80
N LYS A 175 4.59 9.19 27.03
CA LYS A 175 4.54 10.64 27.29
C LYS A 175 5.79 11.34 26.77
N GLY A 176 5.60 12.44 26.05
CA GLY A 176 6.68 13.23 25.48
C GLY A 176 7.16 12.77 24.11
N GLU A 177 6.64 11.66 23.61
CA GLU A 177 6.95 11.15 22.29
C GLU A 177 5.95 11.65 21.24
N SER A 178 6.42 11.82 19.99
CA SER A 178 5.57 12.23 18.88
C SER A 178 4.88 11.03 18.27
N GLY A 179 3.57 11.10 18.05
CA GLY A 179 2.81 9.98 17.48
C GLY A 179 1.60 10.38 16.66
N ILE A 180 1.08 9.41 15.92
CA ILE A 180 -0.12 9.56 15.07
C ILE A 180 -1.16 8.52 15.47
N ILE A 181 -2.42 8.94 15.61
CA ILE A 181 -3.56 8.06 15.86
C ILE A 181 -4.48 8.13 14.66
N TYR A 182 -4.61 7.01 13.92
CA TYR A 182 -5.50 6.90 12.79
C TYR A 182 -6.88 6.40 13.19
N CYS A 183 -7.92 7.15 12.80
CA CYS A 183 -9.32 6.84 13.00
C CYS A 183 -10.04 6.71 11.65
N LEU A 184 -11.03 5.84 11.58
CA LEU A 184 -11.73 5.54 10.33
C LEU A 184 -12.66 6.67 9.87
N THR A 185 -13.24 7.45 10.80
CA THR A 185 -14.21 8.49 10.48
C THR A 185 -13.87 9.83 11.13
N ARG A 186 -14.32 10.93 10.51
CA ARG A 186 -14.19 12.29 11.04
C ARG A 186 -14.79 12.40 12.45
N LYS A 187 -15.94 11.77 12.68
CA LYS A 187 -16.61 11.76 13.97
C LYS A 187 -15.73 11.14 15.07
N VAL A 188 -15.12 10.00 14.79
CA VAL A 188 -14.22 9.32 15.75
C VAL A 188 -12.97 10.16 16.01
N VAL A 189 -12.42 10.86 15.00
CA VAL A 189 -11.31 11.81 15.18
C VAL A 189 -11.68 12.90 16.19
N GLU A 190 -12.85 13.53 16.01
CA GLU A 190 -13.31 14.60 16.90
C GLU A 190 -13.55 14.08 18.35
N GLU A 191 -14.16 12.90 18.48
CA GLU A 191 -14.42 12.28 19.78
C GLU A 191 -13.12 11.94 20.51
N VAL A 192 -12.19 11.24 19.85
CA VAL A 192 -10.91 10.83 20.43
C VAL A 192 -10.05 12.04 20.77
N CYS A 193 -9.90 12.98 19.85
CA CYS A 193 -9.12 14.21 20.10
C CYS A 193 -9.70 15.00 21.26
N GLY A 194 -11.03 15.22 21.30
CA GLY A 194 -11.70 15.95 22.35
C GLY A 194 -11.58 15.28 23.74
N GLN A 195 -11.53 13.94 23.79
CA GLN A 195 -11.31 13.20 25.02
C GLN A 195 -9.86 13.33 25.50
N LEU A 196 -8.88 13.16 24.61
CA LEU A 196 -7.45 13.29 24.94
C LEU A 196 -7.08 14.70 25.42
N ILE A 197 -7.68 15.76 24.84
CA ILE A 197 -7.50 17.15 25.33
C ILE A 197 -7.99 17.28 26.76
N ARG A 198 -9.16 16.71 27.11
CA ARG A 198 -9.71 16.74 28.48
C ARG A 198 -8.82 16.00 29.49
N GLU A 199 -8.11 14.98 29.04
CA GLU A 199 -7.15 14.22 29.86
C GLU A 199 -5.76 14.86 29.91
N GLY A 200 -5.57 16.03 29.26
CA GLY A 200 -4.35 16.82 29.33
C GLY A 200 -3.24 16.41 28.38
N PHE A 201 -3.54 15.61 27.34
CA PHE A 201 -2.58 15.30 26.28
C PHE A 201 -2.39 16.48 25.33
N SER A 202 -1.16 16.70 24.85
CA SER A 202 -0.82 17.66 23.80
C SER A 202 -1.18 17.06 22.44
N VAL A 203 -2.39 17.34 21.95
CA VAL A 203 -2.95 16.69 20.77
C VAL A 203 -3.61 17.70 19.81
N THR A 204 -3.51 17.43 18.53
CA THR A 204 -4.23 18.14 17.47
C THR A 204 -4.94 17.14 16.55
N ARG A 205 -5.77 17.63 15.59
CA ARG A 205 -6.58 16.78 14.73
C ARG A 205 -6.45 17.13 13.26
N TYR A 206 -6.68 16.13 12.38
CA TYR A 206 -6.67 16.36 10.94
C TYR A 206 -7.68 15.45 10.20
N HIS A 207 -8.57 16.05 9.43
CA HIS A 207 -9.47 15.35 8.51
C HIS A 207 -10.03 16.29 7.43
N ALA A 208 -10.54 15.74 6.36
CA ALA A 208 -11.03 16.52 5.21
C ALA A 208 -12.23 17.45 5.49
N GLY A 209 -12.89 17.32 6.64
CA GLY A 209 -13.99 18.21 7.06
C GLY A 209 -13.53 19.52 7.71
N LEU A 210 -12.26 19.67 8.03
CA LEU A 210 -11.68 20.93 8.55
C LEU A 210 -11.46 21.93 7.41
N SER A 211 -11.49 23.23 7.72
CA SER A 211 -11.10 24.27 6.78
C SER A 211 -9.62 24.14 6.39
N ASP A 212 -9.24 24.69 5.25
CA ASP A 212 -7.85 24.66 4.77
C ASP A 212 -6.89 25.37 5.74
N SER A 213 -7.36 26.43 6.41
CA SER A 213 -6.58 27.15 7.42
C SER A 213 -6.37 26.29 8.67
N GLU A 214 -7.40 25.61 9.16
CA GLU A 214 -7.28 24.71 10.32
C GLU A 214 -6.39 23.52 10.00
N ARG A 215 -6.57 22.90 8.82
CA ARG A 215 -5.72 21.78 8.41
C ARG A 215 -4.25 22.17 8.39
N ARG A 216 -3.93 23.35 7.84
CA ARG A 216 -2.56 23.86 7.80
C ARG A 216 -2.03 24.13 9.20
N HIS A 217 -2.79 24.84 10.02
CA HIS A 217 -2.37 25.17 11.39
C HIS A 217 -2.12 23.92 12.23
N ASN A 218 -3.04 22.96 12.20
CA ASN A 218 -2.92 21.71 12.93
C ASN A 218 -1.74 20.84 12.45
N GLN A 219 -1.49 20.82 11.15
CA GLN A 219 -0.32 20.16 10.56
C GLN A 219 0.97 20.83 11.01
N GLU A 220 1.04 22.16 10.98
CA GLU A 220 2.19 22.91 11.47
C GLU A 220 2.42 22.67 12.98
N ASP A 221 1.37 22.65 13.78
CA ASP A 221 1.50 22.38 15.22
C ASP A 221 2.14 21.00 15.49
N PHE A 222 1.77 19.99 14.71
CA PHE A 222 2.37 18.67 14.80
C PHE A 222 3.81 18.64 14.26
N ILE A 223 4.08 19.27 13.12
CA ILE A 223 5.41 19.28 12.49
C ILE A 223 6.42 20.02 13.37
N TYR A 224 6.02 21.13 13.99
CA TYR A 224 6.87 21.97 14.85
C TYR A 224 6.88 21.55 16.33
N ASP A 225 6.40 20.35 16.67
CA ASP A 225 6.35 19.80 18.03
C ASP A 225 5.52 20.64 19.04
N ARG A 226 4.64 21.52 18.55
CA ARG A 226 3.67 22.26 19.40
C ARG A 226 2.55 21.34 19.90
N ALA A 227 2.18 20.35 19.06
CA ALA A 227 1.35 19.23 19.44
C ALA A 227 2.15 17.92 19.27
N GLN A 228 2.13 17.07 20.29
CA GLN A 228 2.87 15.80 20.27
C GLN A 228 2.13 14.70 19.51
N ILE A 229 0.81 14.72 19.56
CA ILE A 229 -0.03 13.66 18.98
C ILE A 229 -0.95 14.26 17.91
N MET A 230 -0.99 13.61 16.76
CA MET A 230 -1.95 13.89 15.70
C MET A 230 -3.04 12.83 15.68
N VAL A 231 -4.31 13.21 15.87
CA VAL A 231 -5.46 12.33 15.66
C VAL A 231 -6.06 12.61 14.29
N ALA A 232 -6.09 11.63 13.39
CA ALA A 232 -6.44 11.91 12.01
C ALA A 232 -7.21 10.77 11.31
N THR A 233 -7.87 11.11 10.19
CA THR A 233 -8.25 10.12 9.18
C THR A 233 -7.09 9.88 8.22
N ASN A 234 -7.25 8.93 7.27
CA ASN A 234 -6.32 8.69 6.16
C ASN A 234 -6.02 9.95 5.32
N ALA A 235 -6.84 11.01 5.41
CA ALA A 235 -6.56 12.31 4.78
C ALA A 235 -5.27 12.97 5.31
N PHE A 236 -4.84 12.63 6.53
CA PHE A 236 -3.54 12.99 7.07
C PHE A 236 -2.54 11.90 6.70
N GLY A 237 -2.05 11.96 5.49
CA GLY A 237 -1.29 10.82 5.03
C GLY A 237 -0.17 11.20 4.09
N MET A 238 -0.50 11.34 2.85
CA MET A 238 0.49 11.56 1.81
C MET A 238 1.15 12.93 2.00
N GLY A 239 2.48 12.97 2.06
CA GLY A 239 3.25 14.21 2.11
C GLY A 239 3.75 14.67 3.46
N ILE A 240 3.57 13.92 4.53
CA ILE A 240 4.11 14.28 5.84
C ILE A 240 5.47 13.62 6.02
N ASP A 241 6.49 14.45 6.13
CA ASP A 241 7.88 14.02 6.30
C ASP A 241 8.43 14.40 7.68
N LYS A 242 7.70 14.02 8.74
CA LYS A 242 8.19 14.13 10.13
C LYS A 242 8.94 12.85 10.47
N SER A 243 10.26 12.93 10.63
CA SER A 243 11.12 11.76 10.81
C SER A 243 11.04 11.14 12.18
N ASN A 244 10.74 11.94 13.23
CA ASN A 244 10.78 11.54 14.63
C ASN A 244 9.42 11.06 15.20
N VAL A 245 8.56 10.48 14.39
CA VAL A 245 7.32 9.83 14.87
C VAL A 245 7.66 8.50 15.53
N ARG A 246 7.43 8.39 16.84
CA ARG A 246 7.79 7.20 17.63
C ARG A 246 6.71 6.12 17.62
N PHE A 247 5.46 6.50 17.42
CA PHE A 247 4.39 5.52 17.33
C PHE A 247 3.30 5.90 16.33
N VAL A 248 2.68 4.88 15.75
CA VAL A 248 1.44 4.98 14.99
C VAL A 248 0.43 4.02 15.60
N VAL A 249 -0.69 4.56 16.08
CA VAL A 249 -1.80 3.78 16.60
C VAL A 249 -2.95 3.80 15.60
N HIS A 250 -3.34 2.65 15.10
CA HIS A 250 -4.59 2.49 14.36
C HIS A 250 -5.73 2.20 15.33
N TYR A 251 -6.48 3.24 15.70
CA TYR A 251 -7.66 3.11 16.57
C TYR A 251 -8.77 2.27 15.94
N ASN A 252 -8.87 2.34 14.63
CA ASN A 252 -9.71 1.47 13.80
C ASN A 252 -8.84 0.75 12.75
N MET A 253 -9.27 -0.44 12.34
CA MET A 253 -8.63 -1.21 11.27
C MET A 253 -8.71 -0.46 9.94
N PRO A 254 -7.58 -0.24 9.22
CA PRO A 254 -7.58 0.33 7.87
C PRO A 254 -8.34 -0.55 6.86
N LYS A 255 -8.68 0.02 5.71
CA LYS A 255 -9.45 -0.68 4.66
C LYS A 255 -8.66 -1.81 3.97
N ASN A 256 -7.33 -1.71 3.88
CA ASN A 256 -6.45 -2.67 3.21
C ASN A 256 -5.01 -2.64 3.78
N MET A 257 -4.19 -3.59 3.36
CA MET A 257 -2.80 -3.74 3.80
C MET A 257 -1.90 -2.61 3.30
N GLU A 258 -2.16 -2.10 2.11
CA GLU A 258 -1.38 -1.00 1.51
C GLU A 258 -1.55 0.27 2.33
N SER A 259 -2.78 0.65 2.66
CA SER A 259 -3.06 1.80 3.53
C SER A 259 -2.43 1.61 4.91
N TYR A 260 -2.58 0.41 5.50
CA TYR A 260 -1.95 0.08 6.77
C TYR A 260 -0.43 0.26 6.73
N TYR A 261 0.24 -0.29 5.73
CA TYR A 261 1.69 -0.21 5.59
C TYR A 261 2.15 1.23 5.35
N GLN A 262 1.46 1.99 4.52
CA GLN A 262 1.76 3.39 4.23
C GLN A 262 1.59 4.28 5.48
N GLU A 263 0.54 4.06 6.26
CA GLU A 263 0.25 4.78 7.51
C GLU A 263 1.23 4.39 8.62
N ALA A 264 1.46 3.09 8.85
CA ALA A 264 2.42 2.56 9.81
C ALA A 264 3.86 2.98 9.48
N GLY A 265 4.21 3.03 8.17
CA GLY A 265 5.51 3.43 7.67
C GLY A 265 5.92 4.87 7.97
N ARG A 266 5.02 5.70 8.53
CA ARG A 266 5.33 7.05 9.00
C ARG A 266 6.12 7.05 10.29
N ALA A 267 6.01 5.97 11.08
CA ALA A 267 6.83 5.78 12.27
C ALA A 267 8.30 5.52 11.91
N GLY A 268 9.20 6.04 12.70
CA GLY A 268 10.63 5.73 12.67
C GLY A 268 11.31 5.94 11.32
N ARG A 269 11.03 7.01 10.59
CA ARG A 269 11.70 7.33 9.33
C ARG A 269 13.18 7.65 9.50
N ASP A 270 13.58 8.05 10.69
CA ASP A 270 14.95 8.28 11.12
C ASP A 270 15.71 6.97 11.45
N GLY A 271 15.07 5.80 11.31
CA GLY A 271 15.64 4.49 11.63
C GLY A 271 15.56 4.11 13.11
N GLU A 272 15.09 5.00 13.98
CA GLU A 272 14.95 4.72 15.41
C GLU A 272 13.80 3.75 15.70
N PRO A 273 13.90 2.94 16.79
CA PRO A 273 12.83 2.04 17.20
C PRO A 273 11.50 2.77 17.35
N SER A 274 10.46 2.21 16.74
CA SER A 274 9.12 2.83 16.74
C SER A 274 8.05 1.75 16.70
N GLU A 275 6.86 2.07 17.20
CA GLU A 275 5.79 1.09 17.39
C GLU A 275 4.58 1.38 16.49
N CYS A 276 4.04 0.32 15.89
CA CYS A 276 2.83 0.35 15.09
C CYS A 276 1.79 -0.56 15.75
N ILE A 277 0.81 0.04 16.40
CA ILE A 277 -0.21 -0.67 17.18
C ILE A 277 -1.57 -0.59 16.47
N LEU A 278 -2.18 -1.73 16.21
CA LEU A 278 -3.51 -1.81 15.63
C LEU A 278 -4.52 -2.32 16.66
N LEU A 279 -5.56 -1.52 16.94
CA LEU A 279 -6.66 -1.87 17.82
C LEU A 279 -7.84 -2.38 16.99
N TYR A 280 -7.92 -3.69 16.84
CA TYR A 280 -8.96 -4.34 16.05
C TYR A 280 -10.32 -4.39 16.77
N GLY A 281 -11.40 -4.19 16.02
CA GLY A 281 -12.77 -4.43 16.45
C GLY A 281 -13.63 -4.92 15.27
N GLY A 282 -14.51 -5.88 15.50
CA GLY A 282 -15.35 -6.43 14.42
C GLY A 282 -16.22 -5.39 13.72
N GLN A 283 -16.57 -4.30 14.41
CA GLN A 283 -17.31 -3.19 13.82
C GLN A 283 -16.51 -2.45 12.74
N ASP A 284 -15.18 -2.48 12.81
CA ASP A 284 -14.33 -1.83 11.81
C ASP A 284 -14.51 -2.50 10.43
N VAL A 285 -14.67 -3.82 10.39
CA VAL A 285 -14.93 -4.57 9.14
C VAL A 285 -16.25 -4.14 8.52
N VAL A 286 -17.31 -4.08 9.34
CA VAL A 286 -18.66 -3.66 8.89
C VAL A 286 -18.64 -2.24 8.33
N THR A 287 -17.93 -1.34 9.01
CA THR A 287 -17.82 0.07 8.58
C THR A 287 -17.02 0.20 7.28
N ASN A 288 -15.91 -0.54 7.14
CA ASN A 288 -15.14 -0.55 5.90
C ASN A 288 -15.93 -1.16 4.74
N GLN A 289 -16.69 -2.25 4.98
CA GLN A 289 -17.58 -2.84 3.99
C GLN A 289 -18.62 -1.83 3.51
N PHE A 290 -19.26 -1.11 4.45
CA PHE A 290 -20.22 -0.04 4.13
C PHE A 290 -19.58 1.04 3.24
N PHE A 291 -18.33 1.45 3.50
CA PHE A 291 -17.65 2.43 2.65
C PHE A 291 -17.35 1.90 1.25
N ILE A 292 -16.97 0.63 1.12
CA ILE A 292 -16.75 0.00 -0.19
C ILE A 292 -18.04 0.01 -1.00
N ASP A 293 -19.16 -0.39 -0.38
CA ASP A 293 -20.44 -0.54 -1.05
C ASP A 293 -21.10 0.82 -1.42
N HIS A 294 -20.73 1.92 -0.71
CA HIS A 294 -21.27 3.27 -0.90
C HIS A 294 -20.21 4.30 -1.34
N ASN A 295 -19.15 3.85 -2.01
CA ASN A 295 -18.12 4.77 -2.48
C ASN A 295 -18.60 5.60 -3.67
N GLN A 296 -18.77 6.92 -3.46
CA GLN A 296 -19.23 7.86 -4.48
C GLN A 296 -18.17 8.10 -5.58
N ASP A 297 -16.88 7.96 -5.27
CA ASP A 297 -15.81 8.11 -6.26
C ASP A 297 -15.93 7.07 -7.39
N ASN A 298 -16.57 5.94 -7.11
CA ASN A 298 -16.87 4.89 -8.07
C ASN A 298 -18.09 5.21 -8.97
N GLU A 299 -18.84 6.27 -8.70
CA GLU A 299 -19.99 6.67 -9.54
C GLU A 299 -19.54 7.18 -10.93
N ALA A 300 -18.31 7.68 -11.03
CA ALA A 300 -17.70 8.08 -12.30
C ALA A 300 -17.25 6.89 -13.17
N LEU A 301 -17.18 5.68 -12.60
CA LEU A 301 -16.79 4.47 -13.32
C LEU A 301 -18.01 3.83 -14.00
N ASP A 302 -17.78 3.17 -15.13
CA ASP A 302 -18.82 2.34 -15.74
C ASP A 302 -19.22 1.17 -14.79
N PRO A 303 -20.42 0.64 -14.90
CA PRO A 303 -20.94 -0.33 -13.94
C PRO A 303 -20.10 -1.61 -13.82
N VAL A 304 -19.46 -2.06 -14.90
CA VAL A 304 -18.63 -3.28 -14.91
C VAL A 304 -17.32 -3.03 -14.19
N THR A 305 -16.63 -1.96 -14.52
CA THR A 305 -15.39 -1.55 -13.85
C THR A 305 -15.63 -1.28 -12.36
N ARG A 306 -16.76 -0.65 -12.03
CA ARG A 306 -17.18 -0.42 -10.65
C ARG A 306 -17.33 -1.73 -9.86
N GLU A 307 -18.01 -2.73 -10.42
CA GLU A 307 -18.19 -4.03 -9.76
C GLU A 307 -16.83 -4.74 -9.52
N ILE A 308 -15.93 -4.69 -10.51
CA ILE A 308 -14.58 -5.26 -10.40
C ILE A 308 -13.78 -4.56 -9.28
N VAL A 309 -13.81 -3.24 -9.22
CA VAL A 309 -13.11 -2.46 -8.18
C VAL A 309 -13.69 -2.78 -6.80
N MET A 310 -15.01 -2.83 -6.66
CA MET A 310 -15.66 -3.17 -5.39
C MET A 310 -15.31 -4.58 -4.90
N GLU A 311 -15.32 -5.57 -5.80
CA GLU A 311 -14.97 -6.96 -5.45
C GLU A 311 -13.50 -7.05 -4.95
N ARG A 312 -12.60 -6.32 -5.57
CA ARG A 312 -11.19 -6.26 -5.16
C ARG A 312 -10.99 -5.54 -3.84
N ASP A 313 -11.71 -4.46 -3.62
CA ASP A 313 -11.65 -3.77 -2.32
C ASP A 313 -12.17 -4.67 -1.20
N ARG A 314 -13.18 -5.49 -1.45
CA ARG A 314 -13.65 -6.54 -0.51
C ARG A 314 -12.58 -7.61 -0.27
N GLU A 315 -11.87 -8.04 -1.32
CA GLU A 315 -10.76 -8.99 -1.18
C GLU A 315 -9.60 -8.40 -0.35
N ARG A 316 -9.22 -7.14 -0.59
CA ARG A 316 -8.21 -6.42 0.18
C ARG A 316 -8.62 -6.26 1.65
N LEU A 317 -9.88 -5.89 1.90
CA LEU A 317 -10.43 -5.80 3.24
C LEU A 317 -10.34 -7.16 3.95
N ARG A 318 -10.60 -8.26 3.25
CA ARG A 318 -10.46 -9.62 3.79
C ARG A 318 -9.01 -9.94 4.15
N LYS A 319 -8.03 -9.63 3.29
CA LYS A 319 -6.60 -9.80 3.57
C LYS A 319 -6.17 -8.99 4.79
N MET A 320 -6.65 -7.74 4.92
CA MET A 320 -6.41 -6.91 6.10
C MET A 320 -7.05 -7.48 7.38
N THR A 321 -8.26 -8.01 7.27
CA THR A 321 -8.95 -8.69 8.37
C THR A 321 -8.15 -9.92 8.82
N PHE A 322 -7.64 -10.71 7.88
CA PHE A 322 -6.79 -11.87 8.19
C PHE A 322 -5.47 -11.49 8.87
N TYR A 323 -4.86 -10.38 8.48
CA TYR A 323 -3.71 -9.83 9.20
C TYR A 323 -4.00 -9.60 10.68
N CYS A 324 -5.21 -9.15 11.02
CA CYS A 324 -5.61 -8.90 12.41
C CYS A 324 -5.80 -10.20 13.23
N PHE A 325 -5.98 -11.35 12.59
CA PHE A 325 -6.23 -12.62 13.24
C PHE A 325 -5.11 -13.65 13.09
N THR A 326 -4.11 -13.36 12.27
CA THR A 326 -3.02 -14.31 12.06
C THR A 326 -2.22 -14.53 13.35
N ASN A 327 -1.78 -15.79 13.56
CA ASN A 327 -0.83 -16.14 14.59
C ASN A 327 0.61 -16.30 14.04
N GLU A 328 0.78 -16.00 12.75
CA GLU A 328 2.08 -15.95 12.10
C GLU A 328 2.81 -14.64 12.41
N CYS A 329 4.06 -14.54 12.00
CA CYS A 329 4.82 -13.31 12.16
C CYS A 329 4.15 -12.17 11.38
N LEU A 330 3.77 -11.09 12.09
CA LEU A 330 3.06 -9.96 11.46
C LEU A 330 3.91 -9.26 10.39
N ARG A 331 5.21 -9.12 10.62
CA ARG A 331 6.14 -8.55 9.64
C ARG A 331 6.25 -9.41 8.39
N ASP A 332 6.41 -10.72 8.55
CA ASP A 332 6.49 -11.66 7.44
C ASP A 332 5.19 -11.69 6.63
N TYR A 333 4.03 -11.56 7.28
CA TYR A 333 2.75 -11.43 6.60
C TYR A 333 2.71 -10.19 5.68
N ILE A 334 3.20 -9.02 6.17
CA ILE A 334 3.31 -7.80 5.38
C ILE A 334 4.25 -8.02 4.18
N LEU A 335 5.44 -8.59 4.42
CA LEU A 335 6.43 -8.84 3.36
C LEU A 335 5.87 -9.75 2.27
N ARG A 336 5.25 -10.86 2.65
CA ARG A 336 4.60 -11.79 1.70
C ARG A 336 3.46 -11.13 0.92
N TYR A 337 2.72 -10.23 1.54
CA TYR A 337 1.67 -9.47 0.85
C TYR A 337 2.22 -8.67 -0.32
N PHE A 338 3.39 -8.07 -0.16
CA PHE A 338 4.09 -7.30 -1.20
C PHE A 338 5.02 -8.14 -2.07
N GLY A 339 5.01 -9.46 -1.94
CA GLY A 339 5.82 -10.37 -2.76
C GLY A 339 7.23 -10.61 -2.27
N GLU A 340 7.58 -10.18 -1.06
CA GLU A 340 8.83 -10.50 -0.40
C GLU A 340 8.68 -11.73 0.52
N TYR A 341 9.73 -12.52 0.62
CA TYR A 341 9.74 -13.68 1.50
C TYR A 341 10.67 -13.43 2.67
N GLY A 342 10.12 -13.47 3.88
CA GLY A 342 10.86 -13.31 5.12
C GLY A 342 11.19 -14.65 5.79
N SER A 343 11.65 -14.59 7.04
CA SER A 343 12.09 -15.75 7.82
C SER A 343 10.98 -16.38 8.68
N ASN A 344 9.72 -16.07 8.46
CA ASN A 344 8.57 -16.46 9.30
C ASN A 344 8.69 -16.06 10.80
N TYR A 345 9.76 -15.39 11.20
CA TYR A 345 10.03 -14.92 12.56
C TYR A 345 10.88 -13.66 12.54
N CYS A 346 10.38 -12.55 13.02
CA CYS A 346 11.12 -11.27 13.04
C CYS A 346 11.68 -10.89 14.42
N GLY A 347 11.27 -11.56 15.50
CA GLY A 347 11.64 -11.20 16.87
C GLY A 347 11.15 -9.83 17.35
N ASN A 348 10.41 -9.07 16.51
CA ASN A 348 9.97 -7.70 16.79
C ASN A 348 8.53 -7.47 16.30
N CYS A 349 7.59 -8.33 16.74
CA CYS A 349 6.14 -8.13 16.57
C CYS A 349 5.39 -8.85 17.71
N SER A 350 4.14 -8.46 17.94
CA SER A 350 3.34 -9.04 19.04
C SER A 350 3.28 -10.57 18.96
N ASN A 351 3.16 -11.13 17.77
CA ASN A 351 3.07 -12.58 17.59
C ASN A 351 4.39 -13.30 17.86
N CYS A 352 5.53 -12.76 17.43
CA CYS A 352 6.84 -13.35 17.70
C CYS A 352 7.23 -13.30 19.19
N LEU A 353 6.80 -12.26 19.90
CA LEU A 353 7.11 -12.06 21.32
C LEU A 353 6.10 -12.73 22.26
N SER A 354 4.93 -13.12 21.76
CA SER A 354 3.93 -13.85 22.52
C SER A 354 4.34 -15.29 22.72
N GLN A 355 4.09 -15.84 23.91
CA GLN A 355 4.20 -17.26 24.14
C GLN A 355 2.98 -17.95 23.57
N PHE A 356 3.16 -18.64 22.45
CA PHE A 356 2.14 -19.51 21.87
C PHE A 356 2.36 -20.94 22.29
N GLU A 357 1.26 -21.65 22.52
CA GLU A 357 1.22 -23.10 22.56
C GLU A 357 0.46 -23.62 21.35
N THR A 358 0.91 -24.75 20.82
CA THR A 358 0.19 -25.43 19.75
C THR A 358 -0.90 -26.27 20.39
N VAL A 359 -2.14 -25.92 20.11
CA VAL A 359 -3.34 -26.61 20.63
C VAL A 359 -3.97 -27.38 19.49
N ASP A 360 -4.31 -28.65 19.76
CA ASP A 360 -5.16 -29.44 18.87
C ASP A 360 -6.59 -28.87 18.92
N VAL A 361 -7.09 -28.44 17.79
CA VAL A 361 -8.45 -27.89 17.63
C VAL A 361 -9.30 -28.72 16.66
N THR A 362 -8.88 -29.98 16.41
CA THR A 362 -9.52 -30.86 15.44
C THR A 362 -11.00 -31.10 15.75
N ASP A 363 -11.36 -31.39 17.00
CA ASP A 363 -12.75 -31.62 17.36
C ASP A 363 -13.62 -30.35 17.24
N ILE A 364 -13.08 -29.24 17.68
CA ILE A 364 -13.76 -27.92 17.51
C ILE A 364 -13.95 -27.62 16.02
N SER A 365 -12.94 -27.88 15.20
CA SER A 365 -12.96 -27.66 13.75
C SER A 365 -14.00 -28.54 13.08
N ARG A 366 -14.08 -29.82 13.46
CA ARG A 366 -15.05 -30.77 12.92
C ARG A 366 -16.49 -30.35 13.23
N ILE A 367 -16.76 -29.91 14.46
CA ILE A 367 -18.09 -29.43 14.86
C ILE A 367 -18.46 -28.16 14.12
N LEU A 368 -17.54 -27.21 13.98
CA LEU A 368 -17.79 -25.97 13.24
C LEU A 368 -18.06 -26.22 11.75
N ILE A 369 -17.26 -27.07 11.10
CA ILE A 369 -17.45 -27.46 9.69
C ILE A 369 -18.76 -28.23 9.51
N GLY A 370 -19.06 -29.18 10.40
CA GLY A 370 -20.34 -29.92 10.39
C GLY A 370 -21.56 -29.02 10.58
N CYS A 371 -21.44 -27.97 11.42
CA CYS A 371 -22.50 -26.98 11.56
C CYS A 371 -22.72 -26.18 10.26
N VAL A 372 -21.65 -25.84 9.53
CA VAL A 372 -21.75 -25.17 8.22
C VAL A 372 -22.43 -26.11 7.20
N GLU A 373 -22.05 -27.39 7.19
CA GLU A 373 -22.64 -28.42 6.31
C GLU A 373 -24.15 -28.60 6.58
N SER A 374 -24.51 -28.88 7.83
CA SER A 374 -25.89 -29.13 8.25
C SER A 374 -26.80 -27.93 8.04
N SER A 375 -26.27 -26.71 8.12
CA SER A 375 -26.97 -25.45 7.79
C SER A 375 -27.14 -25.21 6.28
N ARG A 376 -26.68 -26.15 5.42
CA ARG A 376 -26.67 -26.02 3.96
C ARG A 376 -25.92 -24.78 3.48
N GLN A 377 -24.89 -24.38 4.23
CA GLN A 377 -24.01 -23.25 3.86
C GLN A 377 -24.78 -21.94 3.59
N ARG A 378 -25.73 -21.57 4.46
CA ARG A 378 -26.63 -20.42 4.23
C ARG A 378 -26.35 -19.22 5.10
N TYR A 379 -25.50 -19.34 6.12
CA TYR A 379 -25.34 -18.29 7.13
C TYR A 379 -23.90 -17.88 7.31
N GLY A 380 -23.69 -16.69 7.86
CA GLY A 380 -22.39 -16.14 8.15
C GLY A 380 -21.78 -16.63 9.47
N THR A 381 -20.50 -16.29 9.69
CA THR A 381 -19.67 -16.72 10.82
C THR A 381 -20.32 -16.56 12.18
N ASN A 382 -20.97 -15.42 12.44
CA ASN A 382 -21.60 -15.17 13.75
C ASN A 382 -22.73 -16.17 14.06
N VAL A 383 -23.56 -16.50 13.07
CA VAL A 383 -24.65 -17.47 13.24
C VAL A 383 -24.08 -18.87 13.52
N MET A 384 -23.00 -19.27 12.83
CA MET A 384 -22.34 -20.55 13.08
C MET A 384 -21.79 -20.64 14.51
N ILE A 385 -21.07 -19.60 14.95
CA ILE A 385 -20.49 -19.54 16.32
C ILE A 385 -21.63 -19.54 17.36
N ASP A 386 -22.66 -18.73 17.20
CA ASP A 386 -23.78 -18.64 18.12
C ASP A 386 -24.53 -19.99 18.22
N THR A 387 -24.64 -20.71 17.10
CA THR A 387 -25.29 -22.03 17.05
C THR A 387 -24.47 -23.07 17.85
N VAL A 388 -23.20 -23.26 17.56
CA VAL A 388 -22.38 -24.28 18.26
C VAL A 388 -22.14 -23.90 19.73
N HIS A 389 -22.19 -22.61 20.08
CA HIS A 389 -22.12 -22.13 21.45
C HIS A 389 -23.44 -22.28 22.21
N GLY A 390 -24.57 -22.51 21.51
CA GLY A 390 -25.89 -22.68 22.13
C GLY A 390 -26.55 -21.34 22.53
N ALA A 391 -26.30 -20.28 21.79
CA ALA A 391 -26.87 -18.95 22.07
C ALA A 391 -28.38 -18.92 21.80
N ASN A 392 -29.19 -18.56 22.82
CA ASN A 392 -30.65 -18.45 22.71
C ASN A 392 -31.09 -17.05 22.27
N THR A 393 -30.74 -16.66 21.04
CA THR A 393 -31.10 -15.35 20.47
C THR A 393 -32.32 -15.46 19.56
N ALA A 394 -33.07 -14.34 19.36
CA ALA A 394 -34.18 -14.30 18.42
C ALA A 394 -33.73 -14.69 16.99
N LYS A 395 -32.51 -14.34 16.62
CA LYS A 395 -31.90 -14.67 15.31
C LYS A 395 -31.73 -16.18 15.12
N ILE A 396 -31.20 -16.88 16.13
CA ILE A 396 -31.02 -18.33 16.11
C ILE A 396 -32.36 -19.04 15.97
N ARG A 397 -33.39 -18.64 16.76
CA ARG A 397 -34.74 -19.21 16.67
C ARG A 397 -35.43 -18.91 15.32
N ASN A 398 -35.31 -17.71 14.80
CA ASN A 398 -35.89 -17.35 13.50
C ASN A 398 -35.29 -18.13 12.33
N TYR A 399 -34.02 -18.50 12.44
CA TYR A 399 -33.34 -19.30 11.43
C TYR A 399 -33.42 -20.82 11.71
N ARG A 400 -34.09 -21.23 12.79
CA ARG A 400 -34.20 -22.61 13.28
C ARG A 400 -32.84 -23.27 13.47
N MET A 401 -31.86 -22.48 13.88
CA MET A 401 -30.50 -22.98 14.13
C MET A 401 -30.37 -23.65 15.50
N ASP A 402 -31.37 -23.51 16.38
CA ASP A 402 -31.59 -24.30 17.59
C ASP A 402 -31.96 -25.75 17.30
N GLU A 403 -32.43 -26.07 16.10
CA GLU A 403 -32.68 -27.46 15.62
C GLU A 403 -31.45 -28.06 14.91
N ASN A 404 -30.35 -27.32 14.77
CA ASN A 404 -29.13 -27.82 14.12
C ASN A 404 -28.49 -28.95 14.98
N PRO A 405 -28.00 -30.06 14.37
CA PRO A 405 -27.38 -31.15 15.10
C PRO A 405 -26.24 -30.73 16.05
N HIS A 406 -25.53 -29.64 15.69
CA HIS A 406 -24.38 -29.14 16.46
C HIS A 406 -24.76 -27.99 17.42
N TYR A 407 -26.06 -27.74 17.66
CA TYR A 407 -26.46 -26.67 18.56
C TYR A 407 -26.01 -26.93 20.01
N GLY A 408 -25.21 -26.01 20.54
CA GLY A 408 -24.74 -26.04 21.92
C GLY A 408 -23.65 -27.07 22.22
N GLU A 409 -23.14 -27.82 21.22
CA GLU A 409 -22.07 -28.83 21.46
C GLU A 409 -20.78 -28.18 22.03
N LEU A 410 -20.51 -26.92 21.69
CA LEU A 410 -19.36 -26.19 22.17
C LEU A 410 -19.71 -25.08 23.19
N ALA A 411 -20.80 -25.24 23.94
CA ALA A 411 -21.25 -24.26 24.94
C ALA A 411 -20.22 -23.95 26.03
N LYS A 412 -19.33 -24.91 26.32
CA LYS A 412 -18.22 -24.73 27.31
C LYS A 412 -17.02 -23.99 26.74
N VAL A 413 -16.90 -23.87 25.42
CA VAL A 413 -15.77 -23.18 24.76
C VAL A 413 -16.11 -21.71 24.63
N PRO A 414 -15.28 -20.79 25.14
CA PRO A 414 -15.55 -19.36 25.01
C PRO A 414 -15.75 -18.92 23.56
N ALA A 415 -16.73 -18.06 23.29
CA ALA A 415 -17.08 -17.62 21.94
C ALA A 415 -15.90 -16.97 21.19
N TYR A 416 -14.98 -16.28 21.90
CA TYR A 416 -13.77 -15.71 21.29
C TYR A 416 -12.85 -16.82 20.75
N LYS A 417 -12.72 -17.95 21.45
CA LYS A 417 -11.90 -19.09 21.02
C LYS A 417 -12.52 -19.77 19.80
N LEU A 418 -13.85 -19.93 19.77
CA LEU A 418 -14.57 -20.42 18.59
C LEU A 418 -14.34 -19.54 17.38
N ARG A 419 -14.32 -18.23 17.58
CA ARG A 419 -14.02 -17.26 16.52
C ARG A 419 -12.59 -17.38 16.00
N GLN A 420 -11.63 -17.59 16.89
CA GLN A 420 -10.23 -17.81 16.49
C GLN A 420 -10.08 -19.08 15.64
N VAL A 421 -10.72 -20.18 16.04
CA VAL A 421 -10.71 -21.43 15.27
C VAL A 421 -11.41 -21.25 13.93
N MET A 422 -12.58 -20.59 13.88
CA MET A 422 -13.28 -20.29 12.63
C MET A 422 -12.41 -19.47 11.67
N ASN A 423 -11.73 -18.46 12.18
CA ASN A 423 -10.81 -17.64 11.38
C ASN A 423 -9.61 -18.47 10.90
N HIS A 424 -9.07 -19.33 11.75
CA HIS A 424 -7.99 -20.25 11.37
C HIS A 424 -8.40 -21.20 10.23
N LEU A 425 -9.63 -21.75 10.29
CA LEU A 425 -10.18 -22.59 9.22
C LEU A 425 -10.33 -21.82 7.90
N MET A 426 -10.74 -20.56 7.96
CA MET A 426 -10.84 -19.70 6.78
C MET A 426 -9.46 -19.34 6.22
N LEU A 427 -8.49 -18.98 7.07
CA LEU A 427 -7.12 -18.67 6.68
C LEU A 427 -6.42 -19.82 5.96
N ASN A 428 -6.62 -21.05 6.46
CA ASN A 428 -6.00 -22.24 5.89
C ASN A 428 -6.82 -22.86 4.73
N GLY A 429 -7.91 -22.19 4.35
CA GLY A 429 -8.72 -22.59 3.21
C GLY A 429 -9.58 -23.83 3.43
N TYR A 430 -9.84 -24.21 4.68
CA TYR A 430 -10.85 -25.23 5.01
C TYR A 430 -12.28 -24.69 4.85
N LEU A 431 -12.48 -23.42 5.11
CA LEU A 431 -13.74 -22.70 4.87
C LEU A 431 -13.49 -21.50 3.97
N ALA A 432 -14.50 -21.11 3.22
CA ALA A 432 -14.52 -19.88 2.43
C ALA A 432 -15.69 -19.00 2.88
N VAL A 433 -15.63 -17.71 2.60
CA VAL A 433 -16.72 -16.77 2.83
C VAL A 433 -17.07 -16.13 1.49
N THR A 434 -18.38 -16.02 1.20
CA THR A 434 -18.84 -15.35 -0.02
C THR A 434 -18.50 -13.86 0.04
N ASN A 435 -18.33 -13.26 -1.15
CA ASN A 435 -17.99 -11.84 -1.28
C ASN A 435 -19.23 -10.93 -1.34
N ASP A 436 -20.42 -11.51 -1.13
CA ASP A 436 -21.68 -10.78 -1.11
C ASP A 436 -21.94 -10.07 0.23
N GLU A 437 -22.97 -9.25 0.27
CA GLU A 437 -23.44 -8.50 1.44
C GLU A 437 -23.63 -9.39 2.69
N TYR A 438 -23.92 -10.68 2.50
CA TYR A 438 -24.26 -11.60 3.59
C TYR A 438 -23.06 -12.33 4.19
N ALA A 439 -21.89 -12.31 3.54
CA ALA A 439 -20.65 -12.96 4.00
C ALA A 439 -20.89 -14.41 4.50
N ILE A 440 -21.50 -15.22 3.66
CA ILE A 440 -21.93 -16.59 3.99
C ILE A 440 -20.72 -17.54 4.03
N VAL A 441 -20.64 -18.36 5.06
CA VAL A 441 -19.58 -19.38 5.20
C VAL A 441 -19.89 -20.58 4.30
N LYS A 442 -18.90 -20.98 3.49
CA LYS A 442 -18.96 -22.10 2.55
C LYS A 442 -17.89 -23.14 2.87
N LEU A 443 -18.21 -24.39 2.56
CA LEU A 443 -17.23 -25.47 2.56
C LEU A 443 -16.31 -25.37 1.35
N THR A 444 -15.09 -25.85 1.51
CA THR A 444 -14.12 -25.99 0.42
C THR A 444 -13.80 -27.48 0.19
N GLY A 445 -13.01 -27.78 -0.83
CA GLY A 445 -12.53 -29.14 -1.03
C GLY A 445 -11.72 -29.71 0.16
N LYS A 446 -11.02 -28.82 0.91
CA LYS A 446 -10.24 -29.20 2.10
C LYS A 446 -11.11 -29.55 3.32
N SER A 447 -12.36 -29.08 3.39
CA SER A 447 -13.27 -29.41 4.51
C SER A 447 -13.45 -30.91 4.68
N LYS A 448 -13.40 -31.68 3.58
CA LYS A 448 -13.55 -33.15 3.57
C LYS A 448 -12.41 -33.84 4.30
N GLY A 449 -11.18 -33.32 4.21
CA GLY A 449 -10.04 -33.89 4.95
C GLY A 449 -10.30 -33.95 6.44
N ILE A 450 -10.96 -32.94 7.03
CA ILE A 450 -11.29 -32.92 8.47
C ILE A 450 -12.53 -33.79 8.78
N LEU A 451 -13.56 -33.77 7.92
CA LEU A 451 -14.82 -34.49 8.17
C LEU A 451 -14.71 -35.99 7.93
N GLU A 452 -14.06 -36.39 6.82
CA GLU A 452 -14.10 -37.75 6.30
C GLU A 452 -12.74 -38.48 6.47
N GLU A 453 -11.61 -37.78 6.33
CA GLU A 453 -10.27 -38.38 6.28
C GLU A 453 -9.51 -38.30 7.62
N GLY A 454 -10.09 -37.65 8.63
CA GLY A 454 -9.51 -37.55 9.98
C GLY A 454 -8.26 -36.65 10.06
N GLU A 455 -8.13 -35.70 9.16
CA GLU A 455 -7.05 -34.71 9.19
C GLU A 455 -7.07 -33.92 10.52
N GLN A 456 -5.90 -33.83 11.16
CA GLN A 456 -5.72 -33.11 12.43
C GLN A 456 -5.47 -31.64 12.16
N VAL A 457 -6.12 -30.79 12.93
CA VAL A 457 -5.96 -29.33 12.86
C VAL A 457 -5.28 -28.83 14.13
N ALA A 458 -4.05 -28.38 13.99
CA ALA A 458 -3.30 -27.74 15.07
C ALA A 458 -3.25 -26.23 14.86
N MET A 459 -3.47 -25.47 15.92
CA MET A 459 -3.47 -24.02 15.90
C MET A 459 -2.57 -23.46 17.01
N LYS A 460 -1.75 -22.45 16.69
CA LYS A 460 -1.03 -21.68 17.71
C LYS A 460 -2.01 -20.77 18.43
N MET A 461 -2.13 -20.90 19.73
CA MET A 461 -2.93 -20.04 20.59
C MET A 461 -2.04 -19.35 21.62
N ALA A 462 -2.32 -18.07 21.92
CA ALA A 462 -1.63 -17.39 22.99
C ALA A 462 -1.90 -18.13 24.29
N ARG A 463 -0.83 -18.42 25.07
CA ARG A 463 -0.94 -19.03 26.38
C ARG A 463 -1.74 -18.11 27.27
N GLU A 464 -2.87 -18.56 27.81
CA GLU A 464 -3.60 -17.81 28.81
C GLU A 464 -2.68 -17.64 30.02
N ALA A 465 -2.34 -16.38 30.38
CA ALA A 465 -1.66 -16.12 31.64
C ALA A 465 -2.56 -16.66 32.74
N GLU A 466 -2.08 -17.65 33.52
CA GLU A 466 -2.75 -18.09 34.73
C GLU A 466 -3.04 -16.85 35.57
N HIS A 467 -4.31 -16.50 35.74
CA HIS A 467 -4.69 -15.42 36.64
C HIS A 467 -4.19 -15.80 38.03
N PRO A 468 -3.29 -15.02 38.65
CA PRO A 468 -2.99 -15.26 40.06
C PRO A 468 -4.29 -15.14 40.82
N ALA A 469 -4.65 -16.19 41.52
CA ALA A 469 -5.80 -16.23 42.41
C ALA A 469 -5.87 -14.94 43.24
N LYS A 470 -7.05 -14.34 43.32
CA LYS A 470 -7.33 -13.14 44.12
C LYS A 470 -6.81 -13.33 45.55
N ALA A 471 -5.64 -12.85 45.82
CA ALA A 471 -5.20 -12.61 47.17
C ALA A 471 -5.86 -11.32 47.67
N SER A 472 -6.78 -11.49 48.62
CA SER A 472 -7.46 -10.44 49.36
C SER A 472 -6.45 -9.60 50.14
N GLY A 473 -6.48 -8.29 49.94
CA GLY A 473 -6.22 -7.26 50.90
C GLY A 473 -4.82 -7.14 51.48
N ALA A 474 -4.05 -6.16 50.97
CA ALA A 474 -3.18 -5.34 51.84
C ALA A 474 -2.83 -4.04 51.09
N SER A 475 -2.91 -2.96 51.83
CA SER A 475 -2.82 -1.54 51.52
C SER A 475 -1.50 -1.10 50.86
N ALA A 476 -1.67 -0.14 49.99
CA ALA A 476 -0.83 1.01 49.65
C ALA A 476 0.62 1.05 50.11
N GLY A 477 1.52 0.93 49.19
CA GLY A 477 2.87 1.45 49.26
C GLY A 477 3.22 2.14 47.94
N LYS A 478 3.20 3.47 47.89
CA LYS A 478 3.72 4.26 46.78
C LYS A 478 5.22 4.02 46.63
N GLY A 479 5.61 3.24 45.66
CA GLY A 479 6.99 3.07 45.25
C GLY A 479 7.08 3.45 43.76
N ARG A 480 7.62 4.61 43.48
CA ARG A 480 8.11 5.05 42.19
C ARG A 480 9.05 3.98 41.62
N LYS A 481 8.61 3.22 40.64
CA LYS A 481 9.51 2.42 39.79
C LYS A 481 9.63 3.14 38.46
N GLY A 482 10.88 3.65 38.25
CA GLY A 482 11.29 4.36 37.08
C GLY A 482 11.17 3.58 35.78
N ARG A 483 11.08 4.33 34.74
CA ARG A 483 11.16 4.00 33.31
C ARG A 483 12.27 2.96 33.03
N LYS A 484 11.88 1.72 32.75
CA LYS A 484 12.71 0.72 32.07
C LYS A 484 12.03 0.38 30.76
N GLY A 485 12.01 1.32 29.83
CA GLY A 485 11.37 1.14 28.53
C GLY A 485 12.18 1.60 27.33
N LEU A 486 13.14 2.52 27.50
CA LEU A 486 13.95 3.03 26.38
C LEU A 486 15.38 2.48 26.30
N ALA A 487 15.87 1.74 27.29
CA ALA A 487 17.28 1.37 27.39
C ALA A 487 17.66 0.01 26.76
N ALA A 488 16.75 -0.71 26.15
CA ALA A 488 17.04 -2.07 25.65
C ALA A 488 17.38 -2.09 24.16
N GLY A 489 18.24 -1.19 23.67
CA GLY A 489 18.65 -1.19 22.25
C GLY A 489 19.72 -0.18 21.85
N LEU A 490 20.14 0.69 22.72
CA LEU A 490 21.14 1.71 22.43
C LEU A 490 22.48 1.35 23.10
N SER A 491 23.19 0.39 22.55
CA SER A 491 24.61 0.19 22.85
C SER A 491 25.40 0.93 21.78
N GLY A 492 26.05 2.04 22.14
CA GLY A 492 27.07 2.67 21.31
C GLY A 492 28.31 1.77 21.18
N PRO A 493 29.23 2.06 20.27
CA PRO A 493 30.51 1.35 20.19
C PRO A 493 31.28 1.62 21.48
N GLY A 494 31.16 0.72 22.45
CA GLY A 494 31.76 0.84 23.78
C GLY A 494 30.88 0.38 24.94
N GLY A 495 29.60 -0.01 24.72
CA GLY A 495 28.76 -0.60 25.76
C GLY A 495 28.27 0.36 26.86
N ALA A 496 28.31 1.67 26.64
CA ALA A 496 27.81 2.67 27.62
C ALA A 496 26.26 2.63 27.67
N GLU A 497 25.68 2.41 28.85
CA GLU A 497 24.25 2.48 29.10
C GLU A 497 23.82 3.95 29.24
N PHE A 498 22.69 4.31 28.63
CA PHE A 498 22.06 5.63 28.72
C PHE A 498 21.57 5.86 30.17
N THR A 499 22.06 6.91 30.83
CA THR A 499 21.83 7.19 32.24
C THR A 499 20.80 8.30 32.47
N GLU A 500 20.35 8.52 33.73
CA GLU A 500 19.44 9.63 34.12
C GLU A 500 20.08 11.01 33.83
N ALA A 501 21.41 11.12 33.89
CA ALA A 501 22.15 12.34 33.55
C ALA A 501 22.08 12.58 31.99
N ASP A 502 22.10 11.53 31.19
CA ASP A 502 21.97 11.62 29.74
C ASP A 502 20.54 12.05 29.36
N GLU A 503 19.51 11.64 30.10
CA GLU A 503 18.13 12.14 29.87
C GLU A 503 18.05 13.65 30.12
N THR A 504 18.72 14.17 31.15
CA THR A 504 18.76 15.60 31.46
C THR A 504 19.44 16.39 30.33
N LEU A 505 20.59 15.92 29.87
CA LEU A 505 21.33 16.51 28.75
C LEU A 505 20.49 16.47 27.48
N PHE A 506 19.80 15.35 27.19
CA PHE A 506 18.95 15.22 26.04
C PHE A 506 17.84 16.28 26.01
N GLU A 507 17.16 16.53 27.13
CA GLU A 507 16.12 17.57 27.20
C GLU A 507 16.68 18.97 27.01
N LYS A 508 17.91 19.25 27.54
CA LYS A 508 18.60 20.52 27.27
C LYS A 508 18.96 20.70 25.82
N LEU A 509 19.51 19.69 25.14
CA LEU A 509 19.81 19.70 23.71
C LEU A 509 18.52 19.84 22.87
N ARG A 510 17.44 19.20 23.29
CA ARG A 510 16.13 19.32 22.65
C ARG A 510 15.58 20.76 22.78
N ALA A 511 15.77 21.43 23.91
CA ALA A 511 15.40 22.82 24.06
C ALA A 511 16.20 23.74 23.14
N VAL A 512 17.54 23.58 23.06
CA VAL A 512 18.42 24.31 22.12
C VAL A 512 17.96 24.09 20.65
N ARG A 513 17.66 22.85 20.29
CA ARG A 513 17.13 22.50 18.96
C ARG A 513 15.83 23.25 18.66
N THR A 514 14.91 23.26 19.62
CA THR A 514 13.59 23.93 19.44
C THR A 514 13.75 25.44 19.28
N GLU A 515 14.70 26.04 19.98
CA GLU A 515 15.00 27.47 19.88
C GLU A 515 15.56 27.83 18.50
N ILE A 516 16.56 27.09 18.03
CA ILE A 516 17.15 27.26 16.69
C ILE A 516 16.07 27.03 15.62
N ALA A 517 15.23 26.01 15.76
CA ALA A 517 14.16 25.72 14.81
C ALA A 517 13.14 26.87 14.69
N LYS A 518 12.85 27.56 15.82
CA LYS A 518 11.98 28.76 15.82
C LYS A 518 12.65 29.95 15.12
N GLU A 519 13.93 30.19 15.39
CA GLU A 519 14.71 31.28 14.78
C GLU A 519 14.79 31.08 13.25
N GLU A 520 15.13 29.88 12.81
CA GLU A 520 15.29 29.53 11.39
C GLU A 520 13.96 29.24 10.68
N LYS A 521 12.86 29.15 11.43
CA LYS A 521 11.52 28.79 10.89
C LYS A 521 11.52 27.44 10.19
N VAL A 522 12.27 26.47 10.70
CA VAL A 522 12.34 25.11 10.20
C VAL A 522 11.82 24.11 11.26
N PRO A 523 11.32 22.94 10.86
CA PRO A 523 10.97 21.88 11.79
C PRO A 523 12.17 21.44 12.67
N PRO A 524 11.99 21.16 13.97
CA PRO A 524 13.08 20.82 14.87
C PRO A 524 13.94 19.65 14.41
N TYR A 525 13.36 18.61 13.83
CA TYR A 525 14.08 17.44 13.32
C TYR A 525 14.99 17.74 12.12
N MET A 526 14.79 18.86 11.42
CA MET A 526 15.67 19.31 10.33
C MET A 526 16.98 19.90 10.84
N VAL A 527 16.99 20.47 12.04
CA VAL A 527 18.21 20.95 12.71
C VAL A 527 19.09 19.73 13.01
N PHE A 528 18.64 18.89 13.95
CA PHE A 528 19.20 17.58 14.25
C PHE A 528 18.10 16.58 14.62
N SER A 529 18.28 15.31 14.20
CA SER A 529 17.38 14.23 14.59
C SER A 529 17.50 13.86 16.07
N ASP A 530 16.50 13.20 16.64
CA ASP A 530 16.58 12.67 18.01
C ASP A 530 17.76 11.71 18.16
N LYS A 531 18.05 10.90 17.13
CA LYS A 531 19.23 10.03 17.06
C LYS A 531 20.53 10.81 17.21
N THR A 532 20.65 11.93 16.52
CA THR A 532 21.84 12.79 16.60
C THR A 532 21.99 13.36 18.00
N LEU A 533 20.88 13.81 18.64
CA LEU A 533 20.91 14.30 20.02
C LEU A 533 21.27 13.18 21.02
N THR A 534 20.71 11.99 20.84
CA THR A 534 21.07 10.82 21.68
C THR A 534 22.55 10.48 21.55
N HIS A 535 23.09 10.51 20.30
CA HIS A 535 24.51 10.26 20.08
C HIS A 535 25.39 11.35 20.70
N MET A 536 24.95 12.63 20.69
CA MET A 536 25.61 13.72 21.43
C MET A 536 25.65 13.44 22.95
N CYS A 537 24.55 12.91 23.52
CA CYS A 537 24.49 12.55 24.95
C CYS A 537 25.46 11.40 25.28
N ILE A 538 25.63 10.43 24.43
CA ILE A 538 26.52 9.28 24.63
C ILE A 538 27.99 9.69 24.48
N VAL A 539 28.32 10.41 23.39
CA VAL A 539 29.71 10.80 23.06
C VAL A 539 30.17 11.99 23.90
N LYS A 540 29.24 12.87 24.30
CA LYS A 540 29.49 14.12 25.04
C LYS A 540 30.62 14.95 24.42
N PRO A 541 30.51 15.33 23.14
CA PRO A 541 31.57 16.01 22.40
C PRO A 541 31.86 17.39 23.03
N VAL A 542 33.14 17.69 23.27
CA VAL A 542 33.61 18.96 23.80
C VAL A 542 34.45 19.78 22.81
N THR A 543 34.78 19.19 21.65
CA THR A 543 35.53 19.82 20.56
C THR A 543 34.77 19.75 19.23
N LYS A 544 35.13 20.63 18.26
CA LYS A 544 34.59 20.56 16.89
C LYS A 544 34.83 19.20 16.25
N GLY A 545 36.02 18.63 16.44
CA GLY A 545 36.39 17.33 15.85
C GLY A 545 35.52 16.19 16.39
N GLU A 546 35.28 16.15 17.70
CA GLU A 546 34.39 15.17 18.33
C GLU A 546 32.96 15.35 17.90
N MET A 547 32.51 16.62 17.72
CA MET A 547 31.16 16.92 17.27
C MET A 547 30.90 16.46 15.81
N LEU A 548 31.90 16.55 14.96
CA LEU A 548 31.83 16.05 13.57
C LEU A 548 31.81 14.52 13.50
N ASN A 549 32.27 13.81 14.54
CA ASN A 549 32.17 12.35 14.64
C ASN A 549 30.79 11.88 15.14
N VAL A 550 29.92 12.80 15.56
CA VAL A 550 28.53 12.47 15.93
C VAL A 550 27.73 12.16 14.68
N SER A 551 27.08 11.00 14.63
CA SER A 551 26.24 10.60 13.52
C SER A 551 25.15 11.65 13.24
N GLY A 552 25.08 12.12 11.99
CA GLY A 552 24.13 13.15 11.55
C GLY A 552 24.63 14.61 11.70
N VAL A 553 25.89 14.81 12.11
CA VAL A 553 26.54 16.13 12.17
C VAL A 553 27.59 16.21 11.05
N GLY A 554 27.20 16.76 9.90
CA GLY A 554 28.17 17.11 8.82
C GLY A 554 28.70 18.55 8.98
N GLU A 555 29.76 18.89 8.23
CA GLU A 555 30.40 20.24 8.29
C GLU A 555 29.39 21.36 8.13
N PHE A 556 28.50 21.28 7.13
CA PHE A 556 27.46 22.29 6.89
C PHE A 556 26.53 22.48 8.11
N LYS A 557 26.07 21.40 8.74
CA LYS A 557 25.20 21.48 9.92
C LYS A 557 25.97 21.94 11.17
N TYR A 558 27.25 21.58 11.26
CA TYR A 558 28.10 22.06 12.34
C TYR A 558 28.32 23.57 12.23
N GLU A 559 28.71 24.08 11.06
CA GLU A 559 28.93 25.52 10.83
C GLU A 559 27.67 26.35 11.12
N LYS A 560 26.50 25.76 10.83
CA LYS A 560 25.22 26.48 11.02
C LYS A 560 24.69 26.39 12.46
N TYR A 561 24.84 25.26 13.12
CA TYR A 561 24.18 24.97 14.41
C TYR A 561 25.10 24.42 15.49
N GLY A 562 26.21 23.78 15.11
CA GLY A 562 27.03 22.94 15.96
C GLY A 562 27.57 23.62 17.22
N GLU A 563 27.97 24.91 17.12
CA GLU A 563 28.52 25.66 18.24
C GLU A 563 27.55 25.79 19.44
N ARG A 564 26.25 25.97 19.18
CA ARG A 564 25.25 26.11 20.23
C ARG A 564 25.04 24.78 20.97
N PHE A 565 25.07 23.67 20.26
CA PHE A 565 24.98 22.33 20.87
C PHE A 565 26.26 21.98 21.62
N LEU A 566 27.41 22.29 21.06
CA LEU A 566 28.70 22.09 21.72
C LEU A 566 28.77 22.84 23.03
N ALA A 567 28.36 24.12 23.06
CA ALA A 567 28.29 24.94 24.28
C ALA A 567 27.36 24.34 25.33
N CYS A 568 26.22 23.76 24.92
CA CYS A 568 25.27 23.09 25.82
C CYS A 568 25.91 21.85 26.47
N VAL A 569 26.61 21.01 25.70
CA VAL A 569 27.30 19.83 26.23
C VAL A 569 28.44 20.23 27.15
N GLN A 570 29.24 21.23 26.77
CA GLN A 570 30.33 21.75 27.60
C GLN A 570 29.83 22.32 28.94
N ALA A 571 28.70 23.03 28.94
CA ALA A 571 28.10 23.55 30.18
C ALA A 571 27.69 22.41 31.11
N GLU A 572 27.08 21.35 30.61
CA GLU A 572 26.69 20.18 31.42
C GLU A 572 27.89 19.45 32.03
N MET A 573 28.97 19.33 31.24
CA MET A 573 30.21 18.70 31.72
C MET A 573 30.92 19.53 32.81
N ASN A 574 30.75 20.87 32.79
CA ASN A 574 31.32 21.76 33.79
C ASN A 574 30.47 21.88 35.09
N ASP A 575 29.16 21.63 35.00
CA ASP A 575 28.21 21.66 36.12
C ASP A 575 28.18 20.34 36.96
N SER A 576 28.80 19.29 36.47
CA SER A 576 28.94 18.03 37.23
C SER A 576 30.07 18.17 38.27
N PRO A 577 29.82 17.92 39.57
CA PRO A 577 30.89 17.99 40.58
C PRO A 577 31.92 16.90 40.30
N ALA A 578 33.18 17.33 40.28
CA ALA A 578 34.35 16.47 40.07
C ALA A 578 34.40 15.38 41.16
N GLU A 579 34.17 14.12 40.79
CA GLU A 579 34.65 12.97 41.53
C GLU A 579 35.93 12.42 40.95
N MET A 580 36.99 12.69 41.70
CA MET A 580 38.24 11.95 41.94
C MET A 580 39.01 11.41 40.73
N SER A 581 40.18 12.05 40.64
CA SER A 581 41.42 11.56 40.08
C SER A 581 41.71 10.07 40.32
N PHE A 582 41.96 9.34 39.28
CA PHE A 582 42.86 8.18 39.32
C PHE A 582 44.07 8.44 38.42
N GLU A 583 45.21 8.55 39.15
CA GLU A 583 46.51 8.45 38.52
C GLU A 583 46.75 7.02 38.00
N GLY A 584 47.40 6.94 36.87
CA GLY A 584 48.26 5.78 36.57
C GLY A 584 47.94 5.02 35.31
N ASP A 585 48.81 5.19 34.43
CA ASP A 585 49.52 4.28 33.54
C ASP A 585 49.28 4.46 32.07
N ASP A 586 50.36 4.92 31.47
CA ASP A 586 50.67 4.92 30.04
C ASP A 586 50.36 3.56 29.38
N LEU A 587 49.36 3.53 28.51
CA LEU A 587 49.27 2.50 27.52
C LEU A 587 49.18 3.16 26.14
N TYR A 588 50.32 3.05 25.45
CA TYR A 588 50.47 3.31 24.02
C TYR A 588 49.35 2.58 23.26
N PHE A 589 48.43 3.31 22.66
CA PHE A 589 47.60 2.80 21.61
C PHE A 589 48.26 3.09 20.28
N THR A 590 48.78 2.03 19.68
CA THR A 590 49.12 2.01 18.25
C THR A 590 47.85 2.24 17.46
N SER A 591 47.94 3.23 16.58
CA SER A 591 46.96 3.50 15.54
C SER A 591 46.92 2.35 14.57
N ASP A 592 45.93 1.50 14.66
CA ASP A 592 45.40 0.77 13.51
C ASP A 592 44.05 1.39 13.12
N SER A 593 44.19 2.28 12.13
CA SER A 593 43.10 2.70 11.29
C SER A 593 42.71 1.52 10.44
N ASP A 594 41.50 1.05 10.54
CA ASP A 594 40.84 0.49 9.35
C ASP A 594 39.33 0.31 9.58
N GLU A 595 38.62 0.98 8.67
CA GLU A 595 37.38 0.58 8.04
C GLU A 595 36.06 0.76 8.84
N PHE A 596 35.50 1.97 8.73
CA PHE A 596 34.05 2.10 8.53
C PHE A 596 33.81 2.89 7.24
N ASP A 597 33.46 2.13 6.21
CA ASP A 597 33.17 2.61 4.87
C ASP A 597 31.99 3.58 4.87
N ASP A 598 32.32 4.77 4.42
CA ASP A 598 31.39 5.75 3.87
C ASP A 598 30.73 5.12 2.61
N TRP A 599 29.46 4.82 2.68
CA TRP A 599 28.66 4.36 1.54
C TRP A 599 28.47 5.53 0.57
N SER A 600 29.53 5.89 -0.12
CA SER A 600 29.48 6.80 -1.25
C SER A 600 28.95 6.05 -2.50
N LEU A 601 28.41 6.82 -3.43
CA LEU A 601 27.88 6.31 -4.70
C LEU A 601 28.90 5.47 -5.50
N GLU A 602 30.20 5.66 -5.27
CA GLU A 602 31.28 4.89 -5.90
C GLU A 602 31.35 3.46 -5.38
N THR A 603 31.06 3.21 -4.10
CA THR A 603 31.09 1.86 -3.52
C THR A 603 29.90 1.01 -4.03
N ALA A 604 28.76 1.66 -4.34
CA ALA A 604 27.61 1.00 -4.95
C ALA A 604 27.88 0.59 -6.41
N LEU A 605 28.70 1.35 -7.14
CA LEU A 605 29.09 1.05 -8.52
C LEU A 605 30.11 -0.09 -8.60
N THR A 606 31.06 -0.19 -7.66
CA THR A 606 32.03 -1.28 -7.62
C THR A 606 31.44 -2.61 -7.15
N ALA A 607 30.44 -2.59 -6.26
CA ALA A 607 29.69 -3.79 -5.88
C ALA A 607 28.87 -4.35 -7.05
N TRP A 608 28.41 -3.49 -7.96
CA TRP A 608 27.67 -3.89 -9.16
C TRP A 608 28.56 -4.56 -10.22
N GLU A 609 29.81 -4.10 -10.37
CA GLU A 609 30.77 -4.74 -11.29
C GLU A 609 31.26 -6.14 -10.81
N TYR A 610 31.26 -6.38 -9.48
CA TYR A 610 31.66 -7.68 -8.92
C TYR A 610 30.51 -8.70 -8.97
N GLY A 611 29.25 -8.28 -8.79
CA GLY A 611 28.06 -9.13 -8.87
C GLY A 611 27.75 -9.63 -10.29
N SER A 612 28.04 -8.83 -11.30
CA SER A 612 27.84 -9.21 -12.71
C SER A 612 28.88 -10.23 -13.22
N ARG A 613 30.04 -10.34 -12.60
CA ARG A 613 31.07 -11.32 -12.99
C ARG A 613 30.87 -12.72 -12.40
N GLU A 614 30.09 -12.86 -11.32
CA GLU A 614 29.77 -14.18 -10.75
C GLU A 614 28.58 -14.85 -11.43
N ASN A 615 27.62 -14.08 -11.96
CA ASN A 615 26.51 -14.65 -12.71
C ASN A 615 26.89 -15.16 -14.10
N ASP A 616 27.88 -14.54 -14.76
CA ASP A 616 28.41 -15.02 -16.06
C ASP A 616 29.23 -16.31 -15.94
N ARG A 617 29.69 -16.70 -14.75
CA ARG A 617 30.40 -17.95 -14.51
C ARG A 617 29.53 -19.16 -14.20
N GLN A 618 28.26 -18.97 -13.85
CA GLN A 618 27.32 -20.06 -13.58
C GLN A 618 26.49 -20.49 -14.79
N GLU A 619 26.33 -19.65 -15.81
CA GLU A 619 25.63 -20.01 -17.05
C GLU A 619 26.50 -20.71 -18.11
N ASN A 620 27.82 -20.59 -18.04
CA ASN A 620 28.75 -21.23 -19.00
C ASN A 620 29.22 -22.65 -18.60
N GLY A 621 28.61 -23.26 -17.58
CA GLY A 621 28.98 -24.61 -17.09
C GLY A 621 28.08 -25.77 -17.55
N ARG A 622 27.11 -25.55 -18.44
CA ARG A 622 26.17 -26.61 -18.84
C ARG A 622 25.83 -26.65 -20.33
N GLN A 623 26.84 -26.59 -21.20
CA GLN A 623 26.66 -27.01 -22.60
C GLN A 623 28.00 -27.47 -23.19
N GLU A 624 28.39 -28.67 -22.85
CA GLU A 624 29.22 -29.51 -23.71
C GLU A 624 28.85 -30.96 -23.46
N ASN A 625 28.02 -31.52 -24.35
CA ASN A 625 28.14 -32.88 -24.86
C ASN A 625 26.99 -33.21 -25.80
N GLY A 626 27.32 -33.50 -27.02
CA GLY A 626 26.44 -34.30 -27.89
C GLY A 626 26.26 -33.80 -29.33
N ILE A 627 27.31 -33.99 -30.13
CA ILE A 627 27.41 -34.82 -31.37
C ILE A 627 26.67 -34.30 -32.64
N LEU A 628 27.52 -33.90 -33.59
CA LEU A 628 27.60 -34.23 -35.05
C LEU A 628 26.28 -34.48 -35.83
N GLY A 629 26.17 -33.72 -36.91
CA GLY A 629 25.39 -34.16 -38.07
C GLY A 629 25.12 -33.10 -39.12
N ASN A 630 26.04 -32.90 -40.01
CA ASN A 630 25.97 -32.60 -41.48
C ASN A 630 24.70 -32.00 -42.11
N GLY A 631 24.90 -30.93 -42.86
CA GLY A 631 24.51 -31.05 -44.28
C GLY A 631 23.87 -29.80 -44.90
N SER A 632 24.71 -29.07 -45.58
CA SER A 632 24.52 -28.46 -46.93
C SER A 632 23.34 -27.55 -47.27
N GLN A 633 23.71 -26.33 -47.62
CA GLN A 633 23.51 -25.64 -48.93
C GLN A 633 22.08 -25.35 -49.40
N GLY A 634 21.91 -24.11 -49.76
CA GLY A 634 21.27 -23.78 -51.02
C GLY A 634 20.44 -22.50 -50.99
N ASN A 635 21.04 -21.45 -51.40
CA ASN A 635 20.66 -20.45 -52.42
C ASN A 635 19.20 -20.07 -52.64
N ASP A 636 19.04 -18.78 -52.64
CA ASP A 636 18.65 -17.91 -53.78
C ASP A 636 17.19 -17.39 -53.86
N SER A 637 17.18 -16.09 -53.72
CA SER A 637 16.59 -15.07 -54.62
C SER A 637 15.11 -15.10 -55.01
N ARG A 638 14.48 -14.02 -54.83
CA ARG A 638 13.79 -13.11 -55.76
C ARG A 638 12.51 -12.50 -55.23
N GLU A 639 12.62 -11.18 -55.15
CA GLU A 639 11.62 -10.17 -55.51
C GLU A 639 10.31 -10.68 -56.12
N ASP A 640 9.19 -10.17 -55.61
CA ASP A 640 8.13 -9.65 -56.47
C ASP A 640 7.29 -8.57 -55.73
N GLU A 641 7.44 -7.36 -56.22
CA GLU A 641 6.51 -6.26 -56.06
C GLU A 641 5.18 -6.64 -56.72
N ARG A 642 4.06 -6.47 -56.02
CA ARG A 642 2.76 -6.19 -56.64
C ARG A 642 1.97 -5.21 -55.80
N THR A 643 2.07 -3.95 -56.23
CA THR A 643 1.03 -2.92 -56.13
C THR A 643 -0.37 -3.48 -56.34
N ARG A 644 -1.29 -3.21 -55.43
CA ARG A 644 -2.72 -3.15 -55.74
C ARG A 644 -3.39 -1.98 -55.04
N GLU A 645 -3.92 -1.18 -55.93
CA GLU A 645 -4.81 -0.05 -55.88
C GLU A 645 -5.84 -0.06 -54.77
N ALA A 646 -6.10 1.13 -54.27
CA ALA A 646 -7.23 1.49 -53.43
C ALA A 646 -8.53 1.49 -54.22
N PRO A 647 -9.65 1.07 -53.66
CA PRO A 647 -10.95 1.42 -54.21
C PRO A 647 -11.58 2.59 -53.44
N ALA A 648 -12.08 3.47 -54.26
CA ALA A 648 -12.91 4.62 -54.20
C ALA A 648 -13.77 4.82 -52.91
N GLU A 649 -13.79 6.09 -52.50
CA GLU A 649 -14.76 6.70 -51.63
C GLU A 649 -16.20 6.53 -52.18
N LEU A 650 -17.08 5.96 -51.35
CA LEU A 650 -18.52 6.09 -51.54
C LEU A 650 -19.09 6.95 -50.40
N ASN A 651 -19.33 8.19 -50.74
CA ASN A 651 -20.04 9.18 -50.02
C ASN A 651 -21.53 8.85 -50.02
N THR A 652 -22.14 8.55 -48.88
CA THR A 652 -23.60 8.58 -48.78
C THR A 652 -23.99 9.29 -47.45
N ASP A 653 -24.31 10.56 -47.66
CA ASP A 653 -25.13 11.32 -46.72
C ASP A 653 -26.46 10.58 -46.45
N ARG A 654 -26.72 10.19 -45.20
CA ARG A 654 -28.09 9.86 -44.74
C ARG A 654 -28.40 10.53 -43.41
N LYS A 655 -29.48 11.29 -43.48
CA LYS A 655 -30.12 12.14 -42.50
C LYS A 655 -30.31 11.50 -41.11
N LYS A 656 -29.99 12.25 -40.07
CA LYS A 656 -30.33 12.02 -38.66
C LYS A 656 -31.85 11.82 -38.51
N LYS A 657 -32.23 10.72 -37.82
CA LYS A 657 -33.50 10.61 -37.10
C LYS A 657 -33.19 10.30 -35.63
N THR A 658 -33.53 11.23 -34.77
CA THR A 658 -33.46 11.09 -33.32
C THR A 658 -34.58 10.20 -32.82
N GLY A 659 -34.23 9.06 -32.21
CA GLY A 659 -35.13 8.21 -31.46
C GLY A 659 -34.44 7.73 -30.17
N LYS A 660 -35.00 8.12 -29.01
CA LYS A 660 -34.54 7.69 -27.69
C LYS A 660 -34.55 6.15 -27.59
N GLY A 661 -33.38 5.54 -27.35
CA GLY A 661 -33.30 4.15 -26.90
C GLY A 661 -32.58 3.18 -27.81
N LYS A 662 -31.84 3.61 -28.84
CA LYS A 662 -31.04 2.73 -29.71
C LYS A 662 -29.56 2.89 -29.44
N THR A 663 -28.84 1.77 -29.51
CA THR A 663 -27.38 1.69 -29.49
C THR A 663 -26.88 2.09 -30.87
N ASP A 664 -26.53 3.35 -31.09
CA ASP A 664 -25.99 3.81 -32.37
C ASP A 664 -24.46 3.62 -32.37
N PHE A 665 -23.98 2.69 -33.18
CA PHE A 665 -22.55 2.54 -33.47
C PHE A 665 -22.29 3.05 -34.89
N VAL A 666 -21.44 4.07 -35.03
CA VAL A 666 -20.87 4.43 -36.35
C VAL A 666 -19.57 3.66 -36.51
N MET A 667 -19.62 2.62 -37.30
CA MET A 667 -18.42 1.85 -37.67
C MET A 667 -17.66 2.60 -38.71
N THR A 668 -16.54 3.18 -38.33
CA THR A 668 -15.55 3.65 -39.28
C THR A 668 -14.75 2.45 -39.82
N ALA A 669 -14.18 2.55 -41.02
CA ALA A 669 -13.33 1.54 -41.63
C ALA A 669 -12.02 1.22 -40.90
N ARG A 670 -11.99 1.40 -39.58
CA ARG A 670 -10.81 1.29 -38.73
C ARG A 670 -10.80 0.03 -37.85
N VAL A 671 -11.85 -0.80 -37.84
CA VAL A 671 -11.82 -2.06 -37.08
C VAL A 671 -10.78 -2.98 -37.72
N ARG A 672 -9.78 -3.38 -36.92
CA ARG A 672 -8.78 -4.37 -37.36
C ARG A 672 -9.26 -5.76 -36.97
N TYR A 673 -9.38 -6.62 -37.94
CA TYR A 673 -9.71 -8.02 -37.71
C TYR A 673 -8.43 -8.83 -37.56
N SER A 674 -8.40 -9.76 -36.63
CA SER A 674 -7.26 -10.66 -36.38
C SER A 674 -7.67 -12.11 -36.64
N GLU A 675 -6.71 -12.97 -36.95
CA GLU A 675 -6.96 -14.41 -37.13
C GLU A 675 -7.50 -15.06 -35.85
N GLN A 676 -7.06 -14.60 -34.67
CA GLN A 676 -7.58 -15.03 -33.38
C GLN A 676 -7.63 -13.85 -32.41
N SER A 677 -8.77 -13.65 -31.77
CA SER A 677 -8.94 -12.63 -30.71
C SER A 677 -9.82 -13.16 -29.60
N SER A 678 -9.54 -12.75 -28.35
CA SER A 678 -10.52 -12.95 -27.29
C SER A 678 -11.71 -12.02 -27.46
N LEU A 679 -12.90 -12.42 -26.99
CA LEU A 679 -14.07 -11.53 -27.05
C LEU A 679 -13.83 -10.22 -26.30
N SER A 680 -13.08 -10.27 -25.21
CA SER A 680 -12.71 -9.10 -24.42
C SER A 680 -11.89 -8.09 -25.22
N ASP A 681 -10.87 -8.57 -25.94
CA ASP A 681 -9.98 -7.71 -26.73
C ASP A 681 -10.74 -7.10 -27.91
N PHE A 682 -11.58 -7.91 -28.58
CA PHE A 682 -12.36 -7.45 -29.71
C PHE A 682 -13.42 -6.41 -29.29
N VAL A 683 -14.15 -6.65 -28.20
CA VAL A 683 -15.12 -5.68 -27.65
C VAL A 683 -14.43 -4.41 -27.19
N SER A 684 -13.24 -4.50 -26.59
CA SER A 684 -12.43 -3.34 -26.21
C SER A 684 -12.03 -2.51 -27.41
N GLN A 685 -11.60 -3.16 -28.50
CA GLN A 685 -11.26 -2.48 -29.75
C GLN A 685 -12.47 -1.74 -30.36
N ILE A 686 -13.64 -2.38 -30.40
CA ILE A 686 -14.87 -1.73 -30.89
C ILE A 686 -15.21 -0.52 -30.04
N ASN A 687 -15.14 -0.65 -28.72
CA ASN A 687 -15.44 0.45 -27.81
C ASN A 687 -14.45 1.62 -27.94
N SER A 688 -13.20 1.37 -28.30
CA SER A 688 -12.20 2.44 -28.52
C SER A 688 -12.47 3.30 -29.77
N LEU A 689 -13.31 2.79 -30.68
CA LEU A 689 -13.67 3.46 -31.94
C LEU A 689 -15.04 4.17 -31.87
N ARG A 690 -15.75 4.07 -30.74
CA ARG A 690 -17.07 4.66 -30.56
C ARG A 690 -16.98 6.18 -30.36
N ASP A 691 -18.03 6.88 -30.76
CA ASP A 691 -18.27 8.28 -30.40
C ASP A 691 -19.02 8.31 -29.07
N GLU A 692 -18.39 8.86 -28.03
CA GLU A 692 -18.91 8.85 -26.64
C GLU A 692 -20.21 9.62 -26.47
N ASP A 693 -20.43 10.66 -27.29
CA ASP A 693 -21.62 11.53 -27.18
C ASP A 693 -22.87 10.90 -27.80
N THR A 694 -22.69 9.97 -28.74
CA THR A 694 -23.79 9.42 -29.55
C THR A 694 -24.01 7.92 -29.41
N MET A 695 -23.06 7.18 -28.80
CA MET A 695 -23.05 5.72 -28.82
C MET A 695 -22.99 5.07 -27.45
N LYS A 696 -23.82 4.03 -27.21
CA LYS A 696 -23.68 3.18 -26.03
C LYS A 696 -22.50 2.25 -26.13
N ARG A 697 -21.82 2.04 -24.99
CA ARG A 697 -20.72 1.07 -24.88
C ARG A 697 -21.21 -0.35 -25.08
N LEU A 698 -20.50 -1.13 -25.89
CA LEU A 698 -20.73 -2.55 -26.07
C LEU A 698 -20.18 -3.32 -24.86
N THR A 699 -20.95 -4.23 -24.29
CA THR A 699 -20.48 -5.07 -23.19
C THR A 699 -20.23 -6.51 -23.67
N ILE A 700 -19.24 -7.17 -23.08
CA ILE A 700 -18.96 -8.60 -23.34
C ILE A 700 -20.24 -9.41 -23.12
N LYS A 701 -20.95 -9.14 -22.02
CA LYS A 701 -22.20 -9.85 -21.67
C LYS A 701 -23.29 -9.69 -22.74
N SER A 702 -23.43 -8.50 -23.34
CA SER A 702 -24.43 -8.28 -24.40
C SER A 702 -24.10 -9.03 -25.69
N VAL A 703 -22.81 -9.16 -26.03
CA VAL A 703 -22.37 -9.95 -27.17
C VAL A 703 -22.52 -11.44 -26.90
N GLU A 704 -22.10 -11.90 -25.75
CA GLU A 704 -22.27 -13.29 -25.33
C GLU A 704 -23.73 -13.73 -25.28
N GLN A 705 -24.59 -12.89 -24.73
CA GLN A 705 -26.04 -13.16 -24.69
C GLN A 705 -26.58 -13.30 -26.12
N LYS A 706 -26.18 -12.42 -27.02
CA LYS A 706 -26.61 -12.50 -28.42
C LYS A 706 -26.08 -13.76 -29.14
N LEU A 707 -24.83 -14.13 -28.92
CA LEU A 707 -24.24 -15.36 -29.45
C LEU A 707 -24.94 -16.63 -28.92
N MET A 708 -25.42 -16.59 -27.67
CA MET A 708 -26.27 -17.65 -27.09
C MET A 708 -27.67 -17.68 -27.73
N GLU A 709 -28.33 -16.53 -27.86
CA GLU A 709 -29.63 -16.41 -28.53
C GLU A 709 -29.60 -16.89 -29.97
N ASP A 710 -28.50 -16.60 -30.68
CA ASP A 710 -28.28 -17.04 -32.07
C ASP A 710 -27.82 -18.51 -32.15
N GLY A 711 -27.67 -19.21 -31.02
CA GLY A 711 -27.34 -20.63 -30.97
C GLY A 711 -25.89 -20.96 -31.28
N ASN A 712 -24.97 -19.99 -31.19
CA ASN A 712 -23.52 -20.22 -31.33
C ASN A 712 -22.92 -20.95 -30.14
N PHE A 713 -23.55 -20.82 -28.97
CA PHE A 713 -23.23 -21.55 -27.73
C PHE A 713 -24.47 -22.23 -27.17
N GLU A 714 -24.28 -23.34 -26.50
CA GLU A 714 -25.28 -23.98 -25.66
C GLU A 714 -24.85 -23.95 -24.18
N GLU A 715 -25.83 -23.76 -23.29
CA GLU A 715 -25.56 -23.82 -21.85
C GLU A 715 -25.74 -25.26 -21.35
N TYR A 716 -24.77 -25.74 -20.58
CA TYR A 716 -24.85 -27.03 -19.90
C TYR A 716 -24.39 -26.90 -18.46
N TYR A 717 -24.80 -27.81 -17.59
CA TYR A 717 -24.51 -27.72 -16.17
C TYR A 717 -23.56 -28.83 -15.74
N VAL A 718 -22.48 -28.43 -15.04
CA VAL A 718 -21.55 -29.34 -14.38
C VAL A 718 -21.59 -29.06 -12.88
N ASN A 719 -22.03 -30.03 -12.08
CA ASN A 719 -22.21 -29.88 -10.63
C ASN A 719 -23.09 -28.68 -10.25
N GLY A 720 -24.13 -28.39 -11.04
CA GLY A 720 -25.04 -27.27 -10.80
C GLY A 720 -24.53 -25.91 -11.20
N ILE A 721 -23.34 -25.82 -11.79
CA ILE A 721 -22.73 -24.58 -12.30
C ILE A 721 -22.97 -24.52 -13.80
N PRO A 722 -23.58 -23.43 -14.34
CA PRO A 722 -23.77 -23.25 -15.77
C PRO A 722 -22.40 -23.07 -16.46
N ARG A 723 -22.24 -23.76 -17.57
CA ARG A 723 -21.08 -23.65 -18.48
C ARG A 723 -21.55 -23.51 -19.90
N LYS A 724 -20.72 -22.93 -20.76
CA LYS A 724 -20.99 -22.76 -22.18
C LYS A 724 -20.18 -23.79 -22.98
N ARG A 725 -20.81 -24.37 -24.00
CA ARG A 725 -20.16 -25.21 -24.98
C ARG A 725 -20.37 -24.62 -26.36
N LEU A 726 -19.32 -24.62 -27.17
CA LEU A 726 -19.39 -24.17 -28.56
C LEU A 726 -20.18 -25.17 -29.39
N THR A 727 -21.20 -24.69 -30.11
CA THR A 727 -22.00 -25.50 -31.05
C THR A 727 -21.33 -25.60 -32.41
N ASP A 728 -21.82 -26.50 -33.29
CA ASP A 728 -21.36 -26.57 -34.69
C ASP A 728 -21.64 -25.25 -35.41
N LYS A 729 -22.77 -24.61 -35.14
CA LYS A 729 -23.10 -23.28 -35.64
C LYS A 729 -22.10 -22.21 -35.22
N GLY A 730 -21.64 -22.25 -34.00
CA GLY A 730 -20.60 -21.35 -33.50
C GLY A 730 -19.25 -21.57 -34.19
N ARG A 731 -18.91 -22.83 -34.52
CA ARG A 731 -17.72 -23.15 -35.33
C ARG A 731 -17.84 -22.62 -36.75
N GLU A 732 -19.00 -22.81 -37.39
CA GLU A 732 -19.29 -22.23 -38.67
C GLU A 732 -19.30 -20.71 -38.67
N PHE A 733 -19.68 -20.10 -37.56
CA PHE A 733 -19.61 -18.65 -37.35
C PHE A 733 -18.17 -18.14 -37.25
N GLY A 734 -17.20 -19.02 -37.00
CA GLY A 734 -15.77 -18.70 -36.91
C GLY A 734 -15.24 -18.57 -35.47
N ILE A 735 -15.92 -19.24 -34.51
CA ILE A 735 -15.45 -19.33 -33.14
C ILE A 735 -14.70 -20.65 -32.97
N GLU A 736 -13.53 -20.60 -32.34
CA GLU A 736 -12.70 -21.76 -32.00
C GLU A 736 -12.66 -21.97 -30.49
N ALA A 737 -12.58 -23.22 -30.06
CA ALA A 737 -12.44 -23.57 -28.65
C ALA A 737 -11.11 -24.30 -28.42
N GLU A 738 -10.30 -23.82 -27.49
CA GLU A 738 -9.06 -24.45 -27.06
C GLU A 738 -9.22 -24.96 -25.63
N LYS A 739 -8.88 -26.21 -25.39
CA LYS A 739 -8.86 -26.77 -24.06
C LYS A 739 -7.56 -26.39 -23.35
N ARG A 740 -7.66 -25.81 -22.16
CA ARG A 740 -6.55 -25.47 -21.31
C ARG A 740 -6.69 -26.10 -19.94
N LEU A 741 -5.55 -26.32 -19.29
CA LEU A 741 -5.50 -26.79 -17.91
C LEU A 741 -5.28 -25.59 -16.99
N SER A 742 -6.10 -25.49 -15.94
CA SER A 742 -5.85 -24.52 -14.87
C SER A 742 -4.65 -24.98 -14.03
N GLU A 743 -4.07 -24.07 -13.26
CA GLU A 743 -2.99 -24.40 -12.31
C GLU A 743 -3.35 -25.54 -11.32
N LYS A 744 -4.65 -25.78 -11.13
CA LYS A 744 -5.20 -26.86 -10.29
C LYS A 744 -5.49 -28.15 -11.05
N GLY A 745 -5.07 -28.25 -12.32
CA GLY A 745 -5.25 -29.44 -13.16
C GLY A 745 -6.67 -29.65 -13.73
N ASN A 746 -7.58 -28.67 -13.59
CA ASN A 746 -8.92 -28.77 -14.17
C ASN A 746 -8.91 -28.29 -15.62
N GLU A 747 -9.52 -29.07 -16.51
CA GLU A 747 -9.73 -28.66 -17.90
C GLU A 747 -10.82 -27.59 -18.00
N TYR A 748 -10.56 -26.55 -18.81
CA TYR A 748 -11.54 -25.54 -19.20
C TYR A 748 -11.35 -25.14 -20.65
N GLU A 749 -12.42 -24.65 -21.31
CA GLU A 749 -12.38 -24.21 -22.68
C GLU A 749 -12.23 -22.68 -22.74
N VAL A 750 -11.33 -22.22 -23.60
CA VAL A 750 -11.14 -20.81 -23.94
C VAL A 750 -11.61 -20.62 -25.39
N PHE A 751 -12.42 -19.59 -25.62
CA PHE A 751 -13.00 -19.33 -26.93
C PHE A 751 -12.25 -18.18 -27.61
N PHE A 752 -11.84 -18.42 -28.86
CA PHE A 752 -11.22 -17.44 -29.72
C PHE A 752 -12.14 -17.13 -30.90
N TYR A 753 -12.19 -15.87 -31.28
CA TYR A 753 -13.05 -15.34 -32.30
C TYR A 753 -12.20 -15.00 -33.49
N GLY A 754 -12.28 -15.79 -34.56
CA GLY A 754 -11.60 -15.57 -35.82
C GLY A 754 -12.18 -14.38 -36.59
N GLU A 755 -11.53 -13.97 -37.67
CA GLU A 755 -11.94 -12.81 -38.49
C GLU A 755 -13.42 -12.90 -38.94
N ARG A 756 -13.88 -14.08 -39.27
CA ARG A 756 -15.28 -14.31 -39.68
C ARG A 756 -16.27 -14.03 -38.56
N ALA A 757 -15.99 -14.50 -37.34
CA ALA A 757 -16.82 -14.24 -36.18
C ALA A 757 -16.82 -12.76 -35.81
N GLN A 758 -15.65 -12.11 -35.85
CA GLN A 758 -15.51 -10.68 -35.58
C GLN A 758 -16.32 -9.85 -36.57
N ARG A 759 -16.30 -10.18 -37.86
CA ARG A 759 -17.12 -9.55 -38.92
C ARG A 759 -18.61 -9.75 -38.67
N GLY A 760 -19.04 -10.97 -38.34
CA GLY A 760 -20.44 -11.26 -38.00
C GLY A 760 -20.96 -10.50 -36.80
N ILE A 761 -20.14 -10.34 -35.76
CA ILE A 761 -20.48 -9.50 -34.57
C ILE A 761 -20.65 -8.03 -35.00
N VAL A 762 -19.78 -7.53 -35.88
CA VAL A 762 -19.86 -6.18 -36.41
C VAL A 762 -21.11 -6.00 -37.28
N GLU A 763 -21.41 -6.91 -38.18
CA GLU A 763 -22.62 -6.89 -39.02
C GLU A 763 -23.89 -6.89 -38.18
N TRP A 764 -23.96 -7.72 -37.15
CA TRP A 764 -25.09 -7.71 -36.19
C TRP A 764 -25.25 -6.37 -35.49
N LEU A 765 -24.16 -5.68 -35.14
CA LEU A 765 -24.21 -4.34 -34.58
C LEU A 765 -24.79 -3.32 -35.57
N TRP A 766 -24.51 -3.50 -36.87
CA TRP A 766 -25.08 -2.67 -37.94
C TRP A 766 -26.57 -2.88 -38.15
N GLU A 767 -27.09 -4.10 -38.06
CA GLU A 767 -28.52 -4.40 -38.22
C GLU A 767 -29.41 -3.80 -37.14
N LYS A 768 -28.83 -3.41 -36.00
CA LYS A 768 -29.54 -2.75 -34.88
C LYS A 768 -29.54 -1.22 -34.95
N ILE A 769 -28.85 -0.61 -35.90
CA ILE A 769 -28.87 0.81 -36.23
C ILE A 769 -29.96 1.09 -37.25
#